data_eda0068756820c10b4289d10dc584dfd
#
_entry.id   eda0068756820c10b4289d10dc584dfd
#
_cell.length_a   1.000
_cell.length_b   1.000
_cell.length_c   1.000
_cell.angle_alpha   90.00
_cell.angle_beta   90.00
_cell.angle_gamma   90.00
#
_symmetry.space_group_name_H-M   'P 1'
#
loop_
_entity.id
_entity.type
_entity.pdbx_description
1 polymer ?
#
loop_
_entity_poly.entity_id
_entity_poly.type
_entity_poly.pdbx_seq_one_letter_code
_entity_poly.pdbx_strand_id
1 'polypeptide(L)'
;MARGITRQVVALGMVLGSLATVTVGDTVAASDNAGERAARVDVRAAREAPAGRKADGVTIRAVSNRKPRFVSGGQVLVRIALPGRLTISDARITNNGERIRPHFERSANGTWIGIIGGMALGTNRIQVEVRTPSGVERATLPVVNHRRRGPVFSGPQQRPFFCETEAFGLDPAERPYCEAPSEVSYQYRTTGGRFAPLSDPTSPPADAATVTVRERELPYVVRIERGTIDRAVYEIAGIYSGRPQPLAGDPGWNSKLVYTFGGGCNGGYHQGAGTGGVVNDLFLSRGYVVASSSLNVLNNNCSPIISAEAAMMVKEHVLETYGPAYHTIGWGGSGGAIQQYDIADAYPQIVDGILPSISFPDPFSTLGPVVDCGLLNDFFEATDVAYSAAQQRTVKGFRDPNTCRAWELSFFNRITATGSCDPAIPVAVRWDAETNPDGVRCSAAEQVANQLGRDPRTGFVRSVLDNVGVQYGLRALQRGTITPAQFIELNRGIGGVDYTGELVDERAVADRAALGRAYAADLVNSGGLGLAQTPVIDLRNYRDAGPDIHTAEWSYVMRQRMIRQGTVGNQVILEFGSNSNEAASTYALDAMDQWLTNIAADDGPGTPGDKIVRNRPRGLGDGCYLANGRRIREELSYRGSGQCPELYPILSNPRLVAGEPLARNALKCQLAPIDFSTYGATFSRAQRAELRSVFPDGVCDHSEPSVGERPPEGAWIDYSDG
;
A
#
# COMPACT_ATOMS: atom_id res chain seq x y z
N MET A 1 -1.37 20.99 -40.50
CA MET A 1 -2.45 20.23 -41.17
C MET A 1 -2.91 19.15 -40.21
N ALA A 2 -4.07 19.31 -39.62
CA ALA A 2 -4.59 18.36 -38.62
C ALA A 2 -4.85 16.99 -39.26
N ARG A 3 -4.21 15.96 -38.73
CA ARG A 3 -4.50 14.57 -39.09
C ARG A 3 -5.59 14.04 -38.16
N GLY A 4 -6.85 14.19 -38.56
CA GLY A 4 -7.97 13.49 -37.95
C GLY A 4 -7.99 12.04 -38.46
N ILE A 5 -7.57 11.09 -37.63
CA ILE A 5 -7.78 9.67 -37.85
C ILE A 5 -8.89 9.21 -36.92
N THR A 6 -10.07 9.04 -37.47
CA THR A 6 -11.21 8.39 -36.78
C THR A 6 -10.86 6.92 -36.56
N ARG A 7 -10.45 6.52 -35.35
CA ARG A 7 -10.30 5.10 -35.01
C ARG A 7 -11.68 4.51 -34.67
N GLN A 8 -12.15 3.60 -35.46
CA GLN A 8 -13.28 2.72 -35.14
C GLN A 8 -12.90 1.88 -33.92
N VAL A 9 -13.62 2.08 -32.81
CA VAL A 9 -13.55 1.23 -31.63
C VAL A 9 -14.18 -0.12 -31.98
N VAL A 10 -13.34 -1.12 -32.22
CA VAL A 10 -13.78 -2.52 -32.20
C VAL A 10 -13.81 -2.93 -30.72
N ALA A 11 -15.00 -3.01 -30.18
CA ALA A 11 -15.24 -3.59 -28.88
C ALA A 11 -14.91 -5.09 -28.93
N LEU A 12 -13.73 -5.47 -28.46
CA LEU A 12 -13.40 -6.87 -28.20
C LEU A 12 -13.48 -7.08 -26.69
N GLY A 13 -14.23 -8.13 -26.35
CA GLY A 13 -14.76 -8.42 -25.03
C GLY A 13 -13.76 -8.38 -23.89
N MET A 14 -14.30 -7.99 -22.77
CA MET A 14 -13.72 -8.06 -21.43
C MET A 14 -12.97 -9.36 -21.20
N VAL A 15 -11.69 -9.27 -20.90
CA VAL A 15 -11.03 -10.22 -20.00
C VAL A 15 -10.98 -9.55 -18.65
N LEU A 16 -12.03 -9.75 -17.87
CA LEU A 16 -12.01 -9.59 -16.42
C LEU A 16 -10.84 -10.42 -15.89
N GLY A 17 -9.86 -9.75 -15.33
CA GLY A 17 -8.83 -10.38 -14.53
C GLY A 17 -9.49 -11.04 -13.34
N SER A 18 -9.89 -12.28 -13.51
CA SER A 18 -10.42 -13.13 -12.46
C SER A 18 -9.38 -13.23 -11.37
N LEU A 19 -9.77 -12.87 -10.15
CA LEU A 19 -9.20 -13.45 -8.95
C LEU A 19 -9.15 -14.96 -9.16
N ALA A 20 -7.97 -15.52 -9.29
CA ALA A 20 -7.78 -16.95 -9.35
C ALA A 20 -8.17 -17.53 -7.98
N THR A 21 -9.40 -17.94 -7.86
CA THR A 21 -9.78 -18.98 -6.90
C THR A 21 -9.13 -20.26 -7.41
N VAL A 22 -8.03 -20.65 -6.77
CA VAL A 22 -7.42 -21.94 -7.00
C VAL A 22 -8.35 -22.98 -6.38
N THR A 23 -9.12 -23.66 -7.23
CA THR A 23 -9.72 -24.94 -6.89
C THR A 23 -8.62 -25.99 -6.93
N VAL A 24 -8.22 -26.48 -5.77
CA VAL A 24 -7.42 -27.69 -5.64
C VAL A 24 -8.36 -28.87 -5.77
N GLY A 25 -8.26 -29.58 -6.87
CA GLY A 25 -8.70 -30.95 -7.00
C GLY A 25 -7.49 -31.74 -7.51
N ASP A 26 -6.96 -32.62 -6.69
CA ASP A 26 -6.78 -34.04 -6.92
C ASP A 26 -5.75 -34.63 -5.97
N THR A 27 -6.18 -35.75 -5.44
CA THR A 27 -5.52 -36.66 -4.54
C THR A 27 -4.19 -37.18 -5.08
N VAL A 28 -3.11 -37.09 -4.27
CA VAL A 28 -1.95 -38.00 -4.37
C VAL A 28 -1.69 -38.65 -3.01
N ALA A 29 -1.57 -39.93 -3.08
CA ALA A 29 -1.39 -40.84 -1.96
C ALA A 29 -0.14 -40.55 -1.12
N ALA A 30 -0.28 -40.80 0.18
CA ALA A 30 0.79 -40.81 1.15
C ALA A 30 1.88 -41.83 0.81
N SER A 31 3.13 -41.42 0.88
CA SER A 31 4.25 -42.31 1.14
C SER A 31 5.04 -41.78 2.33
N ASP A 32 5.03 -42.57 3.40
CA ASP A 32 5.88 -42.40 4.58
C ASP A 32 7.35 -42.31 4.21
N ASN A 33 8.09 -41.32 4.70
CA ASN A 33 9.39 -41.59 5.31
C ASN A 33 9.94 -40.39 6.08
N ALA A 34 10.09 -40.64 7.36
CA ALA A 34 11.20 -40.31 8.27
C ALA A 34 11.76 -38.86 8.33
N GLY A 35 11.42 -38.19 9.41
CA GLY A 35 12.46 -37.69 10.30
C GLY A 35 13.03 -36.30 10.04
N GLU A 36 12.21 -35.25 10.13
CA GLU A 36 12.71 -33.95 10.63
C GLU A 36 11.84 -33.48 11.78
N ARG A 37 12.45 -33.45 12.96
CA ARG A 37 11.84 -32.90 14.17
C ARG A 37 11.47 -31.46 13.88
N ALA A 38 10.17 -31.20 13.63
CA ALA A 38 9.61 -29.87 13.81
C ALA A 38 10.02 -29.40 15.20
N ALA A 39 10.80 -28.34 15.26
CA ALA A 39 11.08 -27.63 16.49
C ALA A 39 9.70 -27.16 17.01
N ARG A 40 9.20 -27.84 18.04
CA ARG A 40 8.05 -27.37 18.81
C ARG A 40 8.45 -25.99 19.35
N VAL A 41 7.93 -24.94 18.73
CA VAL A 41 7.95 -23.61 19.31
C VAL A 41 7.11 -23.70 20.57
N ASP A 42 7.79 -23.68 21.70
CA ASP A 42 7.19 -23.65 23.04
C ASP A 42 6.47 -22.30 23.17
N VAL A 43 5.18 -22.27 22.82
CA VAL A 43 4.31 -21.11 23.00
C VAL A 43 3.92 -21.03 24.47
N ARG A 44 4.92 -20.84 25.31
CA ARG A 44 4.67 -20.36 26.66
C ARG A 44 4.18 -18.94 26.54
N ALA A 45 2.92 -18.78 26.93
CA ALA A 45 2.19 -17.54 27.16
C ALA A 45 2.99 -16.28 26.77
N ALA A 46 2.59 -15.66 25.66
CA ALA A 46 3.05 -14.31 25.34
C ALA A 46 2.78 -13.46 26.60
N ARG A 47 3.80 -13.24 27.39
CA ARG A 47 3.73 -12.29 28.50
C ARG A 47 3.41 -10.96 27.83
N GLU A 48 2.29 -10.35 28.24
CA GLU A 48 2.10 -8.92 28.04
C GLU A 48 3.43 -8.24 28.36
N ALA A 49 3.76 -7.17 27.61
CA ALA A 49 4.98 -6.40 27.86
C ALA A 49 5.24 -6.28 29.38
N PRO A 50 6.48 -6.48 29.83
CA PRO A 50 6.80 -6.70 31.22
C PRO A 50 6.09 -5.70 32.11
N ALA A 51 5.61 -6.16 33.27
CA ALA A 51 4.89 -5.36 34.26
C ALA A 51 5.66 -4.06 34.45
N GLY A 52 5.20 -2.99 33.83
CA GLY A 52 5.86 -1.70 33.83
C GLY A 52 6.09 -1.26 35.27
N ARG A 53 7.22 -0.56 35.54
CA ARG A 53 7.44 0.20 36.76
C ARG A 53 6.12 0.81 37.21
N LYS A 54 5.74 0.62 38.49
CA LYS A 54 4.60 1.33 39.09
C LYS A 54 4.69 2.78 38.65
N ALA A 55 3.62 3.28 38.03
CA ALA A 55 3.58 4.66 37.59
C ALA A 55 3.84 5.55 38.81
N ASP A 56 4.84 6.43 38.73
CA ASP A 56 5.14 7.41 39.76
C ASP A 56 4.04 8.49 39.84
N GLY A 57 3.01 8.43 39.00
CA GLY A 57 1.87 9.36 38.93
C GLY A 57 0.73 8.84 38.04
N VAL A 58 -0.38 9.59 38.01
CA VAL A 58 -1.50 9.27 37.12
C VAL A 58 -1.14 9.54 35.64
N THR A 59 -1.47 8.61 34.77
CA THR A 59 -1.33 8.83 33.30
C THR A 59 -2.56 8.38 32.57
N ILE A 60 -2.84 9.01 31.42
CA ILE A 60 -3.86 8.60 30.44
C ILE A 60 -3.29 8.67 29.03
N ARG A 61 -3.57 7.68 28.19
CA ARG A 61 -3.14 7.61 26.78
C ARG A 61 -4.24 7.03 25.93
N ALA A 62 -4.39 7.54 24.71
CA ALA A 62 -5.21 6.90 23.67
C ALA A 62 -4.53 5.60 23.19
N VAL A 63 -5.32 4.58 22.94
CA VAL A 63 -4.88 3.25 22.50
C VAL A 63 -5.42 2.92 21.12
N SER A 64 -6.71 3.20 20.85
CA SER A 64 -7.30 2.94 19.53
C SER A 64 -6.68 3.81 18.45
N ASN A 65 -6.29 5.04 18.78
CA ASN A 65 -5.57 5.94 17.89
C ASN A 65 -4.38 6.58 18.62
N ARG A 66 -3.14 6.24 18.20
CA ARG A 66 -1.92 6.78 18.80
C ARG A 66 -1.71 8.28 18.50
N LYS A 67 -2.52 8.85 17.60
CA LYS A 67 -2.57 10.29 17.27
C LYS A 67 -3.91 10.87 17.73
N PRO A 68 -4.06 11.27 18.99
CA PRO A 68 -5.35 11.71 19.54
C PRO A 68 -6.01 12.89 18.81
N ARG A 69 -5.26 13.61 17.97
CA ARG A 69 -5.79 14.65 17.11
C ARG A 69 -6.58 14.13 15.90
N PHE A 70 -6.56 12.82 15.64
CA PHE A 70 -7.19 12.17 14.50
C PHE A 70 -8.19 11.08 14.90
N VAL A 71 -8.73 11.15 16.11
CA VAL A 71 -9.77 10.24 16.59
C VAL A 71 -11.07 10.50 15.82
N SER A 72 -11.84 9.44 15.56
CA SER A 72 -13.08 9.53 14.80
C SER A 72 -14.25 8.79 15.46
N GLY A 73 -15.47 9.04 15.02
CA GLY A 73 -16.66 8.28 15.43
C GLY A 73 -17.18 8.52 16.85
N GLY A 74 -16.61 9.47 17.60
CA GLY A 74 -17.15 9.93 18.88
C GLY A 74 -16.71 9.12 20.09
N GLN A 75 -15.75 8.21 19.96
CA GLN A 75 -15.22 7.41 21.07
C GLN A 75 -13.71 7.18 20.92
N VAL A 76 -13.05 6.78 22.01
CA VAL A 76 -11.64 6.43 22.03
C VAL A 76 -11.36 5.38 23.10
N LEU A 77 -10.64 4.31 22.75
CA LEU A 77 -10.10 3.38 23.71
C LEU A 77 -8.89 4.02 24.40
N VAL A 78 -8.92 4.09 25.72
CA VAL A 78 -7.84 4.70 26.51
C VAL A 78 -7.24 3.72 27.52
N ARG A 79 -5.98 3.96 27.86
CA ARG A 79 -5.28 3.28 28.95
C ARG A 79 -4.96 4.30 30.06
N ILE A 80 -5.32 3.95 31.29
CA ILE A 80 -5.06 4.75 32.49
C ILE A 80 -4.13 3.97 33.42
N ALA A 81 -3.03 4.58 33.85
CA ALA A 81 -2.21 4.07 34.94
C ALA A 81 -2.43 4.95 36.17
N LEU A 82 -2.57 4.31 37.35
CA LEU A 82 -2.81 4.96 38.61
C LEU A 82 -1.66 4.65 39.59
N PRO A 83 -1.25 5.62 40.41
CA PRO A 83 -0.17 5.41 41.35
C PRO A 83 -0.55 4.50 42.53
N GLY A 84 0.43 3.79 43.07
CA GLY A 84 0.28 3.00 44.29
C GLY A 84 -0.73 1.84 44.16
N ARG A 85 -1.73 1.83 45.06
CA ARG A 85 -2.80 0.81 45.12
C ARG A 85 -4.14 1.35 44.70
N LEU A 86 -4.19 2.57 44.12
CA LEU A 86 -5.44 3.17 43.65
C LEU A 86 -6.06 2.34 42.54
N THR A 87 -7.40 2.36 42.51
CA THR A 87 -8.24 1.68 41.49
C THR A 87 -9.00 2.71 40.70
N ILE A 88 -9.61 2.30 39.60
CA ILE A 88 -10.36 3.21 38.74
C ILE A 88 -11.58 3.84 39.47
N SER A 89 -12.10 3.20 40.50
CA SER A 89 -13.17 3.75 41.34
C SER A 89 -12.71 4.94 42.18
N ASP A 90 -11.41 5.08 42.45
CA ASP A 90 -10.80 6.21 43.17
C ASP A 90 -10.56 7.42 42.27
N ALA A 91 -10.73 7.22 40.94
CA ALA A 91 -10.50 8.26 39.96
C ALA A 91 -11.79 9.04 39.62
N ARG A 92 -11.64 10.36 39.52
CA ARG A 92 -12.65 11.21 38.88
C ARG A 92 -12.27 11.43 37.43
N ILE A 93 -13.10 10.97 36.50
CA ILE A 93 -12.89 11.14 35.07
C ILE A 93 -13.88 12.16 34.55
N THR A 94 -13.39 13.12 33.75
CA THR A 94 -14.23 14.16 33.12
C THR A 94 -13.90 14.26 31.65
N ASN A 95 -14.89 14.63 30.84
CA ASN A 95 -14.69 15.11 29.47
C ASN A 95 -15.26 16.54 29.39
N ASN A 96 -14.44 17.50 28.93
CA ASN A 96 -14.78 18.93 28.89
C ASN A 96 -15.31 19.48 30.22
N GLY A 97 -14.83 18.95 31.36
CA GLY A 97 -15.25 19.32 32.71
C GLY A 97 -16.45 18.54 33.25
N GLU A 98 -17.23 17.90 32.39
CA GLU A 98 -18.36 17.08 32.79
C GLU A 98 -17.89 15.70 33.27
N ARG A 99 -18.47 15.24 34.40
CA ARG A 99 -18.11 13.92 34.96
C ARG A 99 -18.72 12.80 34.12
N ILE A 100 -17.85 11.87 33.69
CA ILE A 100 -18.24 10.66 32.99
C ILE A 100 -17.93 9.41 33.82
N ARG A 101 -18.61 8.29 33.53
CA ARG A 101 -18.43 7.01 34.24
C ARG A 101 -18.31 5.87 33.23
N PRO A 102 -17.26 5.84 32.40
CA PRO A 102 -17.02 4.75 31.47
C PRO A 102 -16.66 3.45 32.22
N HIS A 103 -16.95 2.32 31.60
CA HIS A 103 -16.51 1.03 32.10
C HIS A 103 -15.02 0.83 31.81
N PHE A 104 -14.27 0.36 32.81
CA PHE A 104 -12.86 0.03 32.66
C PHE A 104 -12.59 -1.39 33.18
N GLU A 105 -11.76 -2.10 32.43
CA GLU A 105 -11.21 -3.39 32.82
C GLU A 105 -9.75 -3.25 33.25
N ARG A 106 -9.33 -4.06 34.21
CA ARG A 106 -7.95 -4.09 34.66
C ARG A 106 -7.14 -5.03 33.78
N SER A 107 -6.13 -4.52 33.08
CA SER A 107 -5.21 -5.34 32.32
C SER A 107 -4.15 -6.02 33.19
N ALA A 108 -3.53 -7.09 32.67
CA ALA A 108 -2.56 -7.91 33.41
C ALA A 108 -1.32 -7.10 33.90
N ASN A 109 -0.96 -6.03 33.18
CA ASN A 109 0.11 -5.13 33.60
C ASN A 109 -0.31 -4.11 34.69
N GLY A 110 -1.54 -4.24 35.23
CA GLY A 110 -2.06 -3.41 36.31
C GLY A 110 -2.65 -2.06 35.91
N THR A 111 -2.65 -1.71 34.60
CA THR A 111 -3.32 -0.51 34.09
C THR A 111 -4.80 -0.75 33.83
N TRP A 112 -5.57 0.31 33.59
CA TRP A 112 -7.00 0.24 33.32
C TRP A 112 -7.26 0.60 31.85
N ILE A 113 -8.05 -0.19 31.18
CA ILE A 113 -8.43 0.00 29.77
C ILE A 113 -9.94 0.15 29.69
N GLY A 114 -10.40 1.15 28.93
CA GLY A 114 -11.82 1.38 28.73
C GLY A 114 -12.09 2.37 27.59
N ILE A 115 -13.33 2.34 27.10
CA ILE A 115 -13.79 3.24 26.04
C ILE A 115 -14.39 4.48 26.68
N ILE A 116 -13.96 5.65 26.22
CA ILE A 116 -14.60 6.93 26.51
C ILE A 116 -15.37 7.35 25.25
N GLY A 117 -16.68 7.35 25.33
CA GLY A 117 -17.60 7.75 24.27
C GLY A 117 -18.26 9.09 24.54
N GLY A 118 -19.19 9.49 23.64
CA GLY A 118 -19.95 10.71 23.76
C GLY A 118 -19.12 11.98 23.51
N MET A 119 -18.04 11.90 22.71
CA MET A 119 -17.23 13.03 22.40
C MET A 119 -17.90 13.96 21.38
N ALA A 120 -17.88 15.27 21.65
CA ALA A 120 -18.29 16.28 20.68
C ALA A 120 -17.34 16.32 19.49
N LEU A 121 -17.81 16.77 18.33
CA LEU A 121 -16.95 17.05 17.20
C LEU A 121 -15.96 18.18 17.57
N GLY A 122 -14.71 18.04 17.09
CA GLY A 122 -13.61 18.93 17.43
C GLY A 122 -12.94 18.55 18.74
N THR A 123 -12.40 19.55 19.45
CA THR A 123 -11.55 19.34 20.62
C THR A 123 -12.32 18.88 21.85
N ASN A 124 -11.87 17.77 22.45
CA ASN A 124 -12.31 17.25 23.72
C ASN A 124 -11.13 17.20 24.69
N ARG A 125 -11.40 17.41 25.96
CA ARG A 125 -10.39 17.38 27.03
C ARG A 125 -10.77 16.33 28.06
N ILE A 126 -10.19 15.14 27.95
CA ILE A 126 -10.37 14.07 28.91
C ILE A 126 -9.38 14.29 30.07
N GLN A 127 -9.88 14.32 31.30
CA GLN A 127 -9.05 14.49 32.50
C GLN A 127 -9.32 13.37 33.50
N VAL A 128 -8.26 12.82 34.07
CA VAL A 128 -8.29 11.87 35.17
C VAL A 128 -7.66 12.55 36.40
N GLU A 129 -8.40 12.57 37.50
CA GLU A 129 -7.98 13.14 38.77
C GLU A 129 -8.08 12.06 39.85
N VAL A 130 -7.01 11.93 40.69
CA VAL A 130 -7.00 11.04 41.84
C VAL A 130 -6.45 11.77 43.05
N ARG A 131 -6.90 11.36 44.24
CA ARG A 131 -6.35 11.83 45.50
C ARG A 131 -5.29 10.85 46.03
N THR A 132 -4.09 11.35 46.28
CA THR A 132 -2.98 10.60 46.86
C THR A 132 -2.61 11.20 48.23
N PRO A 133 -1.81 10.51 49.04
CA PRO A 133 -1.31 11.09 50.30
C PRO A 133 -0.51 12.37 50.13
N SER A 134 0.10 12.56 48.96
CA SER A 134 0.86 13.75 48.57
C SER A 134 0.01 14.90 47.99
N GLY A 135 -1.29 14.69 47.79
CA GLY A 135 -2.20 15.68 47.20
C GLY A 135 -3.05 15.17 46.08
N VAL A 136 -3.55 16.07 45.25
CA VAL A 136 -4.36 15.75 44.05
C VAL A 136 -3.47 15.67 42.83
N GLU A 137 -3.48 14.50 42.20
CA GLU A 137 -2.77 14.29 40.93
C GLU A 137 -3.76 14.29 39.76
N ARG A 138 -3.32 14.83 38.61
CA ARG A 138 -4.11 14.96 37.41
C ARG A 138 -3.33 14.58 36.16
N ALA A 139 -4.01 13.89 35.22
CA ALA A 139 -3.54 13.69 33.87
C ALA A 139 -4.61 14.14 32.88
N THR A 140 -4.18 14.73 31.76
CA THR A 140 -5.09 15.24 30.71
C THR A 140 -4.68 14.67 29.36
N LEU A 141 -5.69 14.23 28.61
CA LEU A 141 -5.55 13.78 27.22
C LEU A 141 -6.43 14.70 26.34
N PRO A 142 -5.83 15.60 25.54
CA PRO A 142 -6.57 16.31 24.51
C PRO A 142 -6.85 15.34 23.35
N VAL A 143 -8.09 15.34 22.85
CA VAL A 143 -8.56 14.53 21.73
C VAL A 143 -9.30 15.42 20.76
N VAL A 144 -9.00 15.34 19.46
CA VAL A 144 -9.82 15.97 18.44
C VAL A 144 -10.65 14.86 17.78
N ASN A 145 -11.98 14.96 17.91
CA ASN A 145 -12.90 13.98 17.37
C ASN A 145 -13.44 14.43 16.01
N HIS A 146 -13.28 13.59 15.00
CA HIS A 146 -13.77 13.78 13.64
C HIS A 146 -15.03 12.94 13.37
N ARG A 147 -15.70 13.24 12.27
CA ARG A 147 -16.88 12.46 11.84
C ARG A 147 -16.44 11.05 11.40
N ARG A 148 -17.30 10.04 11.67
CA ARG A 148 -17.06 8.66 11.21
C ARG A 148 -16.94 8.53 9.67
N ARG A 149 -17.54 9.43 8.91
CA ARG A 149 -17.48 9.48 7.45
C ARG A 149 -16.29 10.28 6.89
N GLY A 150 -15.39 10.74 7.75
CA GLY A 150 -14.26 11.59 7.36
C GLY A 150 -14.69 13.01 6.90
N PRO A 151 -13.81 13.77 6.28
CA PRO A 151 -12.37 13.51 6.27
C PRO A 151 -11.74 13.78 7.64
N VAL A 152 -10.57 13.23 7.87
CA VAL A 152 -9.78 13.45 9.10
C VAL A 152 -8.52 14.26 8.78
N PHE A 153 -7.66 13.78 7.86
CA PHE A 153 -6.44 14.48 7.44
C PHE A 153 -6.23 14.46 5.91
N SER A 154 -7.05 13.73 5.13
CA SER A 154 -6.88 13.62 3.68
C SER A 154 -7.24 14.88 2.90
N GLY A 155 -7.91 15.84 3.55
CA GLY A 155 -8.40 17.07 2.94
C GLY A 155 -9.82 16.94 2.37
N PRO A 156 -10.27 17.92 1.58
CA PRO A 156 -11.61 17.94 1.01
C PRO A 156 -11.95 16.67 0.26
N GLN A 157 -13.07 16.05 0.61
CA GLN A 157 -13.54 14.81 -0.02
C GLN A 157 -14.04 15.03 -1.44
N GLN A 158 -13.77 14.09 -2.34
CA GLN A 158 -14.24 14.09 -3.73
C GLN A 158 -15.77 14.18 -3.84
N ARG A 159 -16.23 14.96 -4.83
CA ARG A 159 -17.65 15.12 -5.17
C ARG A 159 -17.82 15.25 -6.69
N PRO A 160 -18.88 14.61 -7.28
CA PRO A 160 -19.84 13.70 -6.63
C PRO A 160 -19.16 12.45 -6.07
N PHE A 161 -19.87 11.66 -5.25
CA PHE A 161 -19.37 10.37 -4.76
C PHE A 161 -20.50 9.33 -4.87
N PHE A 162 -20.19 8.14 -5.39
CA PHE A 162 -21.15 7.10 -5.73
C PHE A 162 -21.08 5.95 -4.75
N CYS A 163 -22.24 5.61 -4.16
CA CYS A 163 -22.37 4.55 -3.16
C CYS A 163 -22.54 3.19 -3.81
N GLU A 164 -21.96 2.16 -3.21
CA GLU A 164 -22.00 0.76 -3.64
C GLU A 164 -22.18 -0.20 -2.45
N THR A 165 -22.91 0.24 -1.40
CA THR A 165 -23.15 -0.56 -0.19
C THR A 165 -23.83 -1.90 -0.49
N GLU A 166 -24.71 -1.94 -1.50
CA GLU A 166 -25.45 -3.15 -1.90
C GLU A 166 -24.51 -4.27 -2.41
N ALA A 167 -23.33 -3.92 -2.97
CA ALA A 167 -22.32 -4.90 -3.39
C ALA A 167 -21.78 -5.73 -2.21
N PHE A 168 -21.94 -5.23 -0.99
CA PHE A 168 -21.54 -5.90 0.25
C PHE A 168 -22.70 -6.53 1.01
N GLY A 169 -23.92 -6.47 0.45
CA GLY A 169 -25.14 -6.93 1.10
C GLY A 169 -25.69 -5.99 2.17
N LEU A 170 -25.20 -4.75 2.23
CA LEU A 170 -25.75 -3.71 3.12
C LEU A 170 -26.91 -2.99 2.43
N ASP A 171 -27.75 -2.33 3.24
CA ASP A 171 -28.81 -1.49 2.71
C ASP A 171 -28.28 -0.38 1.79
N PRO A 172 -29.08 0.04 0.78
CA PRO A 172 -28.75 1.17 -0.08
C PRO A 172 -28.49 2.44 0.72
N ALA A 173 -27.39 3.12 0.44
CA ALA A 173 -26.99 4.34 1.12
C ALA A 173 -27.15 5.59 0.26
N GLU A 174 -27.43 6.74 0.90
CA GLU A 174 -27.62 8.01 0.21
C GLU A 174 -26.30 8.72 -0.08
N ARG A 175 -26.18 9.26 -1.31
CA ARG A 175 -25.08 10.14 -1.70
C ARG A 175 -25.14 11.50 -1.01
N PRO A 176 -24.03 12.16 -0.73
CA PRO A 176 -22.64 11.77 -0.99
C PRO A 176 -21.98 11.07 0.20
N TYR A 177 -22.73 10.72 1.22
CA TYR A 177 -22.15 10.24 2.48
C TYR A 177 -21.98 8.73 2.52
N CYS A 178 -22.79 7.97 1.78
CA CYS A 178 -22.71 6.53 1.65
C CYS A 178 -22.65 5.78 2.99
N GLU A 179 -23.42 6.27 3.99
CA GLU A 179 -23.48 5.69 5.34
C GLU A 179 -24.57 4.60 5.38
N ALA A 180 -24.20 3.42 5.86
CA ALA A 180 -25.12 2.32 6.14
C ALA A 180 -24.86 1.77 7.55
N PRO A 181 -25.88 1.23 8.24
CA PRO A 181 -25.71 0.52 9.51
C PRO A 181 -24.75 -0.66 9.35
N SER A 182 -24.07 -1.02 10.44
CA SER A 182 -23.23 -2.22 10.42
C SER A 182 -24.08 -3.49 10.55
N GLU A 183 -23.69 -4.51 9.80
CA GLU A 183 -24.31 -5.84 9.81
C GLU A 183 -23.28 -6.92 10.13
N VAL A 184 -23.76 -8.03 10.68
CA VAL A 184 -22.92 -9.19 11.02
C VAL A 184 -23.46 -10.40 10.29
N SER A 185 -22.58 -11.11 9.60
CA SER A 185 -22.83 -12.40 8.96
C SER A 185 -21.82 -13.43 9.43
N TYR A 186 -22.13 -14.71 9.18
CA TYR A 186 -21.26 -15.80 9.58
C TYR A 186 -20.97 -16.74 8.41
N GLN A 187 -19.76 -17.29 8.43
CA GLN A 187 -19.35 -18.40 7.59
C GLN A 187 -18.70 -19.47 8.45
N TYR A 188 -18.69 -20.71 7.98
CA TYR A 188 -17.90 -21.76 8.60
C TYR A 188 -16.95 -22.38 7.57
N ARG A 189 -15.82 -22.88 8.04
CA ARG A 189 -14.89 -23.65 7.20
C ARG A 189 -15.28 -25.12 7.25
N THR A 190 -15.52 -25.71 6.10
CA THR A 190 -15.79 -27.15 5.98
C THR A 190 -14.50 -27.95 6.22
N THR A 191 -14.62 -29.23 6.59
CA THR A 191 -13.49 -30.17 6.64
C THR A 191 -12.80 -30.33 5.29
N GLY A 192 -13.49 -30.05 4.18
CA GLY A 192 -12.93 -29.97 2.84
C GLY A 192 -12.19 -28.65 2.51
N GLY A 193 -12.03 -27.74 3.47
CA GLY A 193 -11.23 -26.52 3.33
C GLY A 193 -11.92 -25.32 2.70
N ARG A 194 -13.22 -25.38 2.41
CA ARG A 194 -13.98 -24.26 1.82
C ARG A 194 -14.76 -23.50 2.90
N PHE A 195 -14.93 -22.18 2.71
CA PHE A 195 -15.82 -21.36 3.51
C PHE A 195 -17.23 -21.37 2.90
N ALA A 196 -18.23 -21.57 3.75
CA ALA A 196 -19.64 -21.59 3.37
C ALA A 196 -20.48 -20.71 4.31
N PRO A 197 -21.57 -20.08 3.84
CA PRO A 197 -22.45 -19.27 4.66
C PRO A 197 -23.05 -20.08 5.83
N LEU A 198 -23.27 -19.42 6.97
CA LEU A 198 -23.83 -20.02 8.16
C LEU A 198 -24.90 -19.08 8.76
N SER A 199 -26.14 -19.57 8.89
CA SER A 199 -27.24 -18.76 9.42
C SER A 199 -27.24 -18.71 10.95
N ASP A 200 -26.91 -19.83 11.61
CA ASP A 200 -26.84 -19.93 13.07
C ASP A 200 -25.43 -20.32 13.53
N PRO A 201 -24.62 -19.38 14.03
CA PRO A 201 -23.27 -19.65 14.46
C PRO A 201 -23.17 -20.53 15.71
N THR A 202 -24.28 -20.74 16.44
CA THR A 202 -24.32 -21.57 17.65
C THR A 202 -24.54 -23.05 17.34
N SER A 203 -24.94 -23.38 16.10
CA SER A 203 -25.22 -24.74 15.64
C SER A 203 -24.52 -25.02 14.31
N PRO A 204 -23.15 -25.08 14.28
CA PRO A 204 -22.42 -25.36 13.05
C PRO A 204 -22.73 -26.75 12.50
N PRO A 205 -22.75 -26.94 11.16
CA PRO A 205 -22.99 -28.23 10.52
C PRO A 205 -21.96 -29.31 10.91
N ALA A 206 -22.32 -30.57 10.72
CA ALA A 206 -21.45 -31.71 11.09
C ALA A 206 -20.14 -31.79 10.30
N ASP A 207 -20.07 -31.14 9.14
CA ASP A 207 -18.86 -31.03 8.33
C ASP A 207 -18.02 -29.77 8.63
N ALA A 208 -18.37 -29.03 9.70
CA ALA A 208 -17.57 -27.90 10.14
C ALA A 208 -16.22 -28.36 10.70
N ALA A 209 -15.15 -27.72 10.22
CA ALA A 209 -13.81 -27.94 10.77
C ALA A 209 -13.67 -27.28 12.16
N THR A 210 -12.59 -27.63 12.87
CA THR A 210 -12.17 -26.96 14.10
C THR A 210 -10.92 -26.11 13.86
N VAL A 211 -10.70 -25.13 14.74
CA VAL A 211 -9.50 -24.27 14.76
C VAL A 211 -8.99 -24.14 16.19
N THR A 212 -7.67 -24.15 16.35
CA THR A 212 -7.07 -23.96 17.67
C THR A 212 -6.50 -22.56 17.79
N VAL A 213 -7.08 -21.75 18.69
CA VAL A 213 -6.61 -20.40 19.03
C VAL A 213 -6.20 -20.36 20.50
N ARG A 214 -4.97 -19.97 20.80
CA ARG A 214 -4.43 -19.90 22.18
C ARG A 214 -4.73 -21.17 22.99
N GLU A 215 -4.39 -22.34 22.43
CA GLU A 215 -4.59 -23.67 23.04
C GLU A 215 -6.06 -24.07 23.26
N ARG A 216 -7.02 -23.30 22.74
CA ARG A 216 -8.45 -23.63 22.77
C ARG A 216 -8.90 -24.08 21.39
N GLU A 217 -9.52 -25.25 21.35
CA GLU A 217 -10.21 -25.73 20.17
C GLU A 217 -11.61 -25.13 20.09
N LEU A 218 -11.95 -24.55 18.95
CA LEU A 218 -13.22 -23.89 18.66
C LEU A 218 -13.77 -24.43 17.32
N PRO A 219 -15.10 -24.45 17.12
CA PRO A 219 -15.65 -24.59 15.77
C PRO A 219 -15.05 -23.51 14.85
N TYR A 220 -14.67 -23.88 13.64
CA TYR A 220 -14.13 -22.91 12.69
C TYR A 220 -15.25 -22.09 12.05
N VAL A 221 -15.88 -21.29 12.87
CA VAL A 221 -16.90 -20.31 12.47
C VAL A 221 -16.28 -18.92 12.46
N VAL A 222 -16.49 -18.19 11.37
CA VAL A 222 -15.98 -16.83 11.15
C VAL A 222 -17.13 -15.86 11.29
N ARG A 223 -17.02 -14.90 12.21
CA ARG A 223 -17.87 -13.72 12.30
C ARG A 223 -17.33 -12.65 11.36
N ILE A 224 -18.19 -12.12 10.51
CA ILE A 224 -17.83 -11.06 9.55
C ILE A 224 -18.75 -9.87 9.84
N GLU A 225 -18.14 -8.74 10.20
CA GLU A 225 -18.82 -7.46 10.37
C GLU A 225 -18.55 -6.58 9.15
N ARG A 226 -19.60 -5.94 8.63
CA ARG A 226 -19.57 -4.96 7.55
C ARG A 226 -20.28 -3.69 7.98
N GLY A 227 -19.86 -2.56 7.49
CA GLY A 227 -20.49 -1.26 7.73
C GLY A 227 -19.69 -0.17 7.02
N THR A 228 -19.99 1.09 7.33
CA THR A 228 -19.35 2.22 6.64
C THR A 228 -18.50 3.07 7.58
N ILE A 229 -17.28 3.35 7.16
CA ILE A 229 -16.31 4.28 7.78
C ILE A 229 -15.62 5.03 6.65
N ASP A 230 -15.39 6.34 6.80
CA ASP A 230 -14.74 7.21 5.79
C ASP A 230 -15.41 7.14 4.41
N ARG A 231 -16.73 7.04 4.37
CA ARG A 231 -17.56 6.79 3.16
C ARG A 231 -17.23 5.46 2.44
N ALA A 232 -16.38 4.62 3.00
CA ALA A 232 -16.02 3.31 2.49
C ALA A 232 -16.80 2.21 3.19
N VAL A 233 -16.94 1.06 2.56
CA VAL A 233 -17.39 -0.14 3.25
C VAL A 233 -16.19 -0.83 3.87
N TYR A 234 -16.23 -1.09 5.18
CA TYR A 234 -15.22 -1.91 5.86
C TYR A 234 -15.73 -3.34 6.06
N GLU A 235 -14.80 -4.26 6.16
CA GLU A 235 -15.03 -5.63 6.59
C GLU A 235 -14.04 -5.98 7.71
N ILE A 236 -14.54 -6.71 8.73
CA ILE A 236 -13.76 -7.25 9.84
C ILE A 236 -14.15 -8.70 10.03
N ALA A 237 -13.20 -9.62 9.97
CA ALA A 237 -13.40 -11.04 10.20
C ALA A 237 -12.56 -11.56 11.37
N GLY A 238 -13.16 -12.46 12.17
CA GLY A 238 -12.48 -13.13 13.27
C GLY A 238 -13.19 -14.43 13.64
N ILE A 239 -12.51 -15.30 14.39
CA ILE A 239 -13.10 -16.56 14.83
C ILE A 239 -14.21 -16.27 15.86
N TYR A 240 -15.38 -16.83 15.63
CA TYR A 240 -16.53 -16.73 16.54
C TYR A 240 -16.32 -17.63 17.76
N SER A 241 -16.29 -17.00 18.92
CA SER A 241 -16.04 -17.68 20.21
C SER A 241 -17.29 -18.06 21.00
N GLY A 242 -18.46 -17.95 20.37
CA GLY A 242 -19.76 -18.13 21.05
C GLY A 242 -20.34 -16.82 21.59
N ARG A 243 -19.71 -15.66 21.35
CA ARG A 243 -20.19 -14.34 21.78
C ARG A 243 -20.64 -13.52 20.58
N PRO A 244 -21.84 -12.91 20.61
CA PRO A 244 -22.33 -12.06 19.51
C PRO A 244 -21.43 -10.86 19.24
N GLN A 245 -20.84 -10.29 20.30
CA GLN A 245 -19.85 -9.21 20.19
C GLN A 245 -18.52 -9.66 20.77
N PRO A 246 -17.42 -9.47 20.05
CA PRO A 246 -16.10 -9.73 20.57
C PRO A 246 -15.74 -8.74 21.69
N LEU A 247 -14.86 -9.17 22.58
CA LEU A 247 -14.37 -8.40 23.71
C LEU A 247 -12.86 -8.55 23.82
N ALA A 248 -12.23 -7.67 24.56
CA ALA A 248 -10.82 -7.83 24.92
C ALA A 248 -10.58 -9.21 25.57
N GLY A 249 -9.59 -9.95 25.08
CA GLY A 249 -9.31 -11.31 25.53
C GLY A 249 -10.26 -12.38 25.02
N ASP A 250 -11.02 -12.11 23.96
CA ASP A 250 -11.87 -13.10 23.30
C ASP A 250 -11.04 -14.35 22.92
N PRO A 251 -11.53 -15.57 23.26
CA PRO A 251 -10.78 -16.80 22.99
C PRO A 251 -10.59 -17.12 21.51
N GLY A 252 -11.39 -16.54 20.62
CA GLY A 252 -11.21 -16.64 19.16
C GLY A 252 -10.18 -15.68 18.59
N TRP A 253 -9.57 -14.81 19.42
CA TRP A 253 -8.61 -13.82 18.99
C TRP A 253 -7.24 -13.98 19.65
N ASN A 254 -6.17 -14.00 18.85
CA ASN A 254 -4.78 -14.05 19.33
C ASN A 254 -4.24 -12.68 19.77
N SER A 255 -5.06 -11.63 19.79
CA SER A 255 -4.73 -10.23 20.05
C SER A 255 -3.82 -9.59 19.00
N LYS A 256 -3.87 -10.05 17.77
CA LYS A 256 -3.09 -9.51 16.65
C LYS A 256 -4.03 -9.22 15.47
N LEU A 257 -3.67 -8.22 14.67
CA LEU A 257 -4.45 -7.77 13.52
C LEU A 257 -3.65 -7.96 12.23
N VAL A 258 -4.27 -8.50 11.21
CA VAL A 258 -3.83 -8.38 9.83
C VAL A 258 -4.72 -7.37 9.12
N TYR A 259 -4.12 -6.37 8.50
CA TYR A 259 -4.84 -5.41 7.68
C TYR A 259 -4.55 -5.66 6.21
N THR A 260 -5.58 -5.98 5.43
CA THR A 260 -5.43 -6.35 4.02
C THR A 260 -5.71 -5.19 3.08
N PHE A 261 -4.87 -5.08 2.04
CA PHE A 261 -4.90 -4.04 1.02
C PHE A 261 -5.07 -4.64 -0.37
N GLY A 262 -6.01 -4.11 -1.16
CA GLY A 262 -6.27 -4.54 -2.53
C GLY A 262 -5.41 -3.81 -3.56
N GLY A 263 -5.19 -4.45 -4.69
CA GLY A 263 -4.36 -3.96 -5.79
C GLY A 263 -5.02 -2.89 -6.67
N GLY A 264 -4.41 -2.66 -7.85
CA GLY A 264 -4.86 -1.68 -8.84
C GLY A 264 -4.25 -0.29 -8.66
N CYS A 265 -4.80 0.69 -9.33
CA CYS A 265 -4.64 2.14 -9.20
C CYS A 265 -5.59 2.79 -10.23
N ASN A 266 -6.83 3.04 -9.87
CA ASN A 266 -7.84 3.66 -10.72
C ASN A 266 -8.47 4.89 -10.05
N GLY A 267 -9.37 5.53 -10.76
CA GLY A 267 -9.90 6.80 -10.39
C GLY A 267 -11.03 6.78 -9.38
N GLY A 268 -10.98 7.32 -8.23
CA GLY A 268 -11.92 7.49 -7.14
C GLY A 268 -13.37 7.87 -7.47
N TYR A 269 -13.96 8.75 -6.68
CA TYR A 269 -15.33 9.24 -6.79
C TYR A 269 -16.42 8.18 -6.52
N HIS A 270 -16.06 6.97 -6.11
CA HIS A 270 -16.99 5.90 -5.77
C HIS A 270 -16.50 5.09 -4.57
N GLN A 271 -17.43 4.36 -3.97
CA GLN A 271 -17.18 3.58 -2.76
C GLN A 271 -16.38 2.30 -3.02
N GLY A 272 -16.52 1.74 -4.23
CA GLY A 272 -15.95 0.45 -4.61
C GLY A 272 -16.79 -0.74 -4.18
N ALA A 273 -16.70 -1.83 -4.95
CA ALA A 273 -17.50 -3.05 -4.75
C ALA A 273 -16.73 -4.22 -4.11
N GLY A 274 -15.58 -3.97 -3.49
CA GLY A 274 -14.75 -4.98 -2.83
C GLY A 274 -13.71 -4.38 -1.89
N THR A 275 -13.20 -5.20 -0.98
CA THR A 275 -12.09 -4.87 -0.06
C THR A 275 -10.83 -5.66 -0.41
N GLY A 276 -9.77 -5.56 0.40
CA GLY A 276 -8.57 -6.40 0.29
C GLY A 276 -8.82 -7.87 0.64
N GLY A 277 -10.04 -8.22 1.09
CA GLY A 277 -10.47 -9.55 1.51
C GLY A 277 -10.11 -9.87 2.95
N VAL A 278 -11.09 -10.36 3.73
CA VAL A 278 -10.91 -10.64 5.16
C VAL A 278 -11.08 -12.12 5.54
N VAL A 279 -11.72 -12.92 4.68
CA VAL A 279 -11.88 -14.36 4.92
C VAL A 279 -10.72 -15.09 4.27
N ASN A 280 -9.68 -15.37 5.07
CA ASN A 280 -8.46 -16.01 4.60
C ASN A 280 -7.94 -16.99 5.66
N ASP A 281 -7.82 -18.26 5.27
CA ASP A 281 -7.41 -19.36 6.14
C ASP A 281 -5.99 -19.16 6.72
N LEU A 282 -5.07 -18.56 5.96
CA LEU A 282 -3.71 -18.27 6.44
C LEU A 282 -3.70 -17.44 7.74
N PHE A 283 -4.61 -16.49 7.86
CA PHE A 283 -4.70 -15.61 9.03
C PHE A 283 -5.66 -16.15 10.10
N LEU A 284 -6.87 -16.53 9.67
CA LEU A 284 -7.93 -16.94 10.59
C LEU A 284 -7.60 -18.23 11.34
N SER A 285 -6.92 -19.21 10.69
CA SER A 285 -6.44 -20.42 11.37
C SER A 285 -5.43 -20.16 12.49
N ARG A 286 -4.77 -19.00 12.47
CA ARG A 286 -3.85 -18.54 13.52
C ARG A 286 -4.50 -17.65 14.57
N GLY A 287 -5.81 -17.40 14.43
CA GLY A 287 -6.59 -16.56 15.34
C GLY A 287 -6.38 -15.06 15.18
N TYR A 288 -5.85 -14.59 14.06
CA TYR A 288 -5.85 -13.16 13.75
C TYR A 288 -7.28 -12.64 13.54
N VAL A 289 -7.53 -11.40 13.94
CA VAL A 289 -8.60 -10.60 13.35
C VAL A 289 -8.04 -10.02 12.04
N VAL A 290 -8.86 -10.03 11.00
CA VAL A 290 -8.51 -9.49 9.68
C VAL A 290 -9.44 -8.34 9.37
N ALA A 291 -8.90 -7.19 8.96
CA ALA A 291 -9.69 -6.02 8.60
C ALA A 291 -9.27 -5.46 7.24
N SER A 292 -10.19 -4.82 6.56
CA SER A 292 -9.98 -4.12 5.30
C SER A 292 -11.07 -3.08 5.06
N SER A 293 -10.86 -2.22 4.07
CA SER A 293 -11.85 -1.24 3.61
C SER A 293 -11.87 -1.17 2.08
N SER A 294 -12.98 -0.76 1.51
CA SER A 294 -13.09 -0.57 0.06
C SER A 294 -12.21 0.58 -0.45
N LEU A 295 -11.91 1.60 0.36
CA LEU A 295 -10.91 2.63 0.05
C LEU A 295 -9.46 2.18 0.33
N ASN A 296 -9.26 0.96 0.84
CA ASN A 296 -7.97 0.27 0.87
C ASN A 296 -7.78 -0.70 -0.30
N VAL A 297 -8.54 -0.53 -1.36
CA VAL A 297 -8.30 -1.12 -2.67
C VAL A 297 -7.90 0.00 -3.61
N LEU A 298 -6.63 0.04 -4.03
CA LEU A 298 -6.10 1.15 -4.82
C LEU A 298 -6.79 1.26 -6.19
N ASN A 299 -7.42 0.18 -6.64
CA ASN A 299 -8.29 0.18 -7.83
C ASN A 299 -9.55 1.02 -7.66
N ASN A 300 -10.02 1.24 -6.45
CA ASN A 300 -11.19 2.07 -6.18
C ASN A 300 -10.81 3.55 -6.00
N ASN A 301 -9.61 3.82 -5.52
CA ASN A 301 -9.07 5.17 -5.35
C ASN A 301 -7.54 5.15 -5.27
N CYS A 302 -6.85 5.71 -6.28
CA CYS A 302 -5.39 5.70 -6.35
C CYS A 302 -4.75 6.82 -5.50
N SER A 303 -5.20 6.96 -4.24
CA SER A 303 -4.62 7.89 -3.27
C SER A 303 -4.11 7.16 -2.04
N PRO A 304 -2.78 7.10 -1.81
CA PRO A 304 -2.23 6.50 -0.60
C PRO A 304 -2.65 7.24 0.67
N ILE A 305 -2.98 8.53 0.58
CA ILE A 305 -3.37 9.36 1.72
C ILE A 305 -4.80 9.02 2.16
N ILE A 306 -5.75 8.91 1.23
CA ILE A 306 -7.12 8.43 1.52
C ILE A 306 -7.07 6.99 2.05
N SER A 307 -6.21 6.15 1.47
CA SER A 307 -5.99 4.79 1.96
C SER A 307 -5.46 4.77 3.41
N ALA A 308 -4.53 5.66 3.76
CA ALA A 308 -4.02 5.78 5.12
C ALA A 308 -5.11 6.22 6.11
N GLU A 309 -5.94 7.20 5.72
CA GLU A 309 -7.06 7.68 6.53
C GLU A 309 -8.07 6.57 6.81
N ALA A 310 -8.53 5.88 5.76
CA ALA A 310 -9.46 4.77 5.88
C ALA A 310 -8.89 3.62 6.75
N ALA A 311 -7.63 3.25 6.54
CA ALA A 311 -6.97 2.21 7.34
C ALA A 311 -6.84 2.60 8.82
N MET A 312 -6.50 3.85 9.12
CA MET A 312 -6.43 4.37 10.49
C MET A 312 -7.78 4.28 11.17
N MET A 313 -8.85 4.78 10.52
CA MET A 313 -10.20 4.84 11.10
C MET A 313 -10.80 3.43 11.30
N VAL A 314 -10.58 2.50 10.36
CA VAL A 314 -11.03 1.10 10.51
C VAL A 314 -10.25 0.38 11.60
N LYS A 315 -8.91 0.56 11.67
CA LYS A 315 -8.10 0.03 12.78
C LYS A 315 -8.58 0.56 14.13
N GLU A 316 -8.90 1.85 14.23
CA GLU A 316 -9.48 2.46 15.42
C GLU A 316 -10.74 1.71 15.86
N HIS A 317 -11.69 1.48 14.94
CA HIS A 317 -12.91 0.73 15.20
C HIS A 317 -12.64 -0.73 15.63
N VAL A 318 -11.67 -1.42 15.00
CA VAL A 318 -11.26 -2.78 15.44
C VAL A 318 -10.78 -2.77 16.89
N LEU A 319 -9.90 -1.82 17.25
CA LEU A 319 -9.34 -1.76 18.60
C LEU A 319 -10.37 -1.37 19.65
N GLU A 320 -11.38 -0.60 19.29
CA GLU A 320 -12.51 -0.25 20.16
C GLU A 320 -13.48 -1.40 20.35
N THR A 321 -13.61 -2.28 19.34
CA THR A 321 -14.50 -3.45 19.39
C THR A 321 -13.82 -4.64 20.08
N TYR A 322 -12.60 -4.99 19.69
CA TYR A 322 -11.87 -6.19 20.15
C TYR A 322 -10.92 -5.91 21.31
N GLY A 323 -10.59 -4.65 21.58
CA GLY A 323 -9.54 -4.25 22.52
C GLY A 323 -8.16 -4.08 21.86
N PRO A 324 -7.11 -3.81 22.65
CA PRO A 324 -5.80 -3.49 22.13
C PRO A 324 -5.14 -4.69 21.42
N ALA A 325 -4.66 -4.47 20.20
CA ALA A 325 -3.82 -5.43 19.50
C ALA A 325 -2.35 -5.28 19.92
N TYR A 326 -1.62 -6.39 19.93
CA TYR A 326 -0.15 -6.38 20.15
C TYR A 326 0.56 -5.73 18.97
N HIS A 327 0.16 -6.09 17.77
CA HIS A 327 0.64 -5.48 16.54
C HIS A 327 -0.36 -5.67 15.38
N THR A 328 -0.15 -4.86 14.35
CA THR A 328 -0.90 -4.87 13.09
C THR A 328 0.08 -5.16 11.95
N ILE A 329 -0.17 -6.23 11.19
CA ILE A 329 0.61 -6.60 10.01
C ILE A 329 -0.16 -6.17 8.76
N GLY A 330 0.48 -5.36 7.90
CA GLY A 330 -0.03 -5.06 6.56
C GLY A 330 0.19 -6.23 5.61
N TRP A 331 -0.80 -6.53 4.76
CA TRP A 331 -0.76 -7.59 3.76
C TRP A 331 -1.41 -7.15 2.46
N GLY A 332 -0.74 -7.36 1.32
CA GLY A 332 -1.32 -7.08 0.01
C GLY A 332 -0.27 -7.01 -1.10
N GLY A 333 -0.72 -7.23 -2.33
CA GLY A 333 0.14 -7.22 -3.51
C GLY A 333 -0.19 -6.09 -4.46
N SER A 334 0.75 -5.75 -5.37
CA SER A 334 0.56 -4.74 -6.40
C SER A 334 0.24 -3.36 -5.79
N GLY A 335 -0.89 -2.74 -6.15
CA GLY A 335 -1.38 -1.53 -5.48
C GLY A 335 -1.54 -1.70 -3.96
N GLY A 336 -1.79 -2.91 -3.47
CA GLY A 336 -1.78 -3.22 -2.04
C GLY A 336 -0.40 -3.13 -1.41
N ALA A 337 0.66 -3.38 -2.16
CA ALA A 337 2.04 -3.16 -1.73
C ALA A 337 2.39 -1.67 -1.70
N ILE A 338 1.94 -0.90 -2.71
CA ILE A 338 2.07 0.57 -2.73
C ILE A 338 1.50 1.16 -1.44
N GLN A 339 0.25 0.81 -1.11
CA GLN A 339 -0.41 1.31 0.11
C GLN A 339 0.39 0.98 1.37
N GLN A 340 0.92 -0.24 1.48
CA GLN A 340 1.70 -0.64 2.64
C GLN A 340 2.99 0.18 2.78
N TYR A 341 3.73 0.39 1.70
CA TYR A 341 4.95 1.20 1.71
C TYR A 341 4.65 2.66 2.04
N ASP A 342 3.65 3.26 1.38
CA ASP A 342 3.30 4.67 1.58
C ASP A 342 2.72 4.92 2.97
N ILE A 343 1.83 4.03 3.46
CA ILE A 343 1.26 4.13 4.82
C ILE A 343 2.35 3.94 5.88
N ALA A 344 3.25 2.96 5.70
CA ALA A 344 4.32 2.72 6.65
C ALA A 344 5.31 3.88 6.70
N ASP A 345 5.57 4.54 5.57
CA ASP A 345 6.51 5.68 5.51
C ASP A 345 5.84 6.98 5.96
N ALA A 346 4.76 7.42 5.31
CA ALA A 346 4.13 8.71 5.57
C ALA A 346 3.23 8.73 6.83
N TYR A 347 2.62 7.60 7.22
CA TYR A 347 1.68 7.49 8.35
C TYR A 347 2.05 6.35 9.30
N PRO A 348 3.27 6.36 9.90
CA PRO A 348 3.78 5.26 10.71
C PRO A 348 2.88 4.93 11.90
N GLN A 349 2.87 3.63 12.29
CA GLN A 349 2.07 3.05 13.38
C GLN A 349 0.59 2.72 13.00
N ILE A 350 0.13 3.02 11.79
CA ILE A 350 -1.09 2.39 11.27
C ILE A 350 -0.84 0.90 11.10
N VAL A 351 0.29 0.54 10.49
CA VAL A 351 0.84 -0.83 10.47
C VAL A 351 2.15 -0.87 11.26
N ASP A 352 2.41 -1.98 11.95
CA ASP A 352 3.61 -2.16 12.77
C ASP A 352 4.70 -2.95 12.01
N GLY A 353 4.31 -3.72 10.99
CA GLY A 353 5.17 -4.42 10.04
C GLY A 353 4.42 -4.67 8.73
N ILE A 354 5.11 -4.80 7.62
CA ILE A 354 4.48 -4.96 6.31
C ILE A 354 4.99 -6.16 5.54
N LEU A 355 4.06 -6.82 4.84
CA LEU A 355 4.28 -7.96 3.94
C LEU A 355 3.80 -7.59 2.53
N PRO A 356 4.44 -6.63 1.87
CA PRO A 356 4.11 -6.27 0.50
C PRO A 356 4.47 -7.40 -0.45
N SER A 357 3.64 -7.65 -1.47
CA SER A 357 3.95 -8.64 -2.49
C SER A 357 3.83 -8.08 -3.90
N ILE A 358 4.58 -8.67 -4.86
CA ILE A 358 4.65 -8.14 -6.24
C ILE A 358 4.72 -6.61 -6.25
N SER A 359 5.68 -6.08 -5.50
CA SER A 359 5.72 -4.72 -5.00
C SER A 359 5.99 -3.66 -6.04
N PHE A 360 5.52 -2.43 -5.77
CA PHE A 360 5.89 -1.18 -6.42
C PHE A 360 6.20 -0.14 -5.34
N PRO A 361 7.03 0.88 -5.65
CA PRO A 361 7.42 1.88 -4.66
C PRO A 361 6.30 2.89 -4.34
N ASP A 362 5.66 3.43 -5.37
CA ASP A 362 4.60 4.43 -5.35
C ASP A 362 3.93 4.55 -6.72
N PRO A 363 2.76 5.20 -6.86
CA PRO A 363 2.08 5.33 -8.14
C PRO A 363 2.86 6.12 -9.18
N PHE A 364 3.50 7.23 -8.80
CA PHE A 364 4.10 8.18 -9.75
C PHE A 364 5.39 7.65 -10.37
N SER A 365 6.25 7.00 -9.59
CA SER A 365 7.44 6.32 -10.11
C SER A 365 7.06 5.15 -11.04
N THR A 366 5.89 4.54 -10.84
CA THR A 366 5.40 3.43 -11.65
C THR A 366 4.79 3.91 -12.97
N LEU A 367 4.03 5.01 -12.96
CA LEU A 367 3.36 5.52 -14.16
C LEU A 367 4.33 6.02 -15.24
N GLY A 368 5.47 6.58 -14.88
CA GLY A 368 6.46 7.05 -15.86
C GLY A 368 6.80 6.02 -16.95
N PRO A 369 7.32 4.82 -16.61
CA PRO A 369 7.61 3.77 -17.59
C PRO A 369 6.38 3.19 -18.30
N VAL A 370 5.19 3.26 -17.70
CA VAL A 370 3.94 2.89 -18.38
C VAL A 370 3.68 3.85 -19.54
N VAL A 371 3.84 5.16 -19.29
CA VAL A 371 3.74 6.20 -20.31
C VAL A 371 4.79 5.98 -21.39
N ASP A 372 6.05 5.73 -21.01
CA ASP A 372 7.13 5.45 -21.96
C ASP A 372 6.84 4.24 -22.84
N CYS A 373 6.15 3.21 -22.32
CA CYS A 373 5.71 2.08 -23.12
C CYS A 373 4.68 2.48 -24.18
N GLY A 374 3.71 3.33 -23.83
CA GLY A 374 2.76 3.89 -24.80
C GLY A 374 3.47 4.68 -25.89
N LEU A 375 4.34 5.62 -25.50
CA LEU A 375 5.13 6.42 -26.44
C LEU A 375 6.01 5.57 -27.38
N LEU A 376 6.68 4.56 -26.85
CA LEU A 376 7.55 3.67 -27.64
C LEU A 376 6.73 2.79 -28.58
N ASN A 377 5.56 2.33 -28.18
CA ASN A 377 4.70 1.54 -29.06
C ASN A 377 4.15 2.41 -30.20
N ASP A 378 3.66 3.62 -29.89
CA ASP A 378 3.16 4.57 -30.89
C ASP A 378 4.26 4.96 -31.89
N PHE A 379 5.48 5.28 -31.39
CA PHE A 379 6.61 5.58 -32.25
C PHE A 379 6.96 4.41 -33.18
N PHE A 380 7.06 3.18 -32.66
CA PHE A 380 7.42 2.02 -33.51
C PHE A 380 6.32 1.60 -34.48
N GLU A 381 5.09 1.96 -34.23
CA GLU A 381 3.95 1.76 -35.17
C GLU A 381 3.93 2.84 -36.27
N ALA A 382 4.37 4.08 -35.96
CA ALA A 382 4.26 5.23 -36.85
C ALA A 382 5.52 5.51 -37.68
N THR A 383 6.71 5.08 -37.23
CA THR A 383 7.98 5.44 -37.88
C THR A 383 8.21 4.68 -39.20
N ASP A 384 8.71 5.39 -40.22
CA ASP A 384 9.18 4.79 -41.49
C ASP A 384 10.61 4.18 -41.34
N VAL A 385 11.31 4.44 -40.22
CA VAL A 385 12.64 3.88 -39.99
C VAL A 385 12.53 2.46 -39.46
N ALA A 386 13.19 1.53 -40.14
CA ALA A 386 13.12 0.12 -39.78
C ALA A 386 13.86 -0.18 -38.45
N TYR A 387 13.16 -0.80 -37.52
CA TYR A 387 13.71 -1.39 -36.29
C TYR A 387 13.35 -2.87 -36.24
N SER A 388 14.34 -3.74 -36.13
CA SER A 388 14.10 -5.16 -35.91
C SER A 388 13.45 -5.40 -34.54
N ALA A 389 12.74 -6.52 -34.37
CA ALA A 389 12.16 -6.91 -33.07
C ALA A 389 13.20 -6.96 -31.94
N ALA A 390 14.47 -7.34 -32.26
CA ALA A 390 15.55 -7.35 -31.29
C ALA A 390 15.97 -5.93 -30.87
N GLN A 391 16.00 -5.00 -31.80
CA GLN A 391 16.27 -3.57 -31.52
C GLN A 391 15.17 -2.96 -30.65
N GLN A 392 13.90 -3.14 -31.01
CA GLN A 392 12.76 -2.66 -30.23
C GLN A 392 12.78 -3.23 -28.80
N ARG A 393 13.05 -4.51 -28.65
CA ARG A 393 13.17 -5.17 -27.35
C ARG A 393 14.29 -4.56 -26.49
N THR A 394 15.44 -4.28 -27.10
CA THR A 394 16.58 -3.66 -26.38
C THR A 394 16.27 -2.21 -25.96
N VAL A 395 15.54 -1.46 -26.79
CA VAL A 395 15.08 -0.10 -26.46
C VAL A 395 14.04 -0.12 -25.33
N LYS A 396 13.11 -1.07 -25.34
CA LYS A 396 12.08 -1.24 -24.31
C LYS A 396 12.63 -1.81 -23.00
N GLY A 397 13.74 -2.54 -23.02
CA GLY A 397 14.41 -3.07 -21.81
C GLY A 397 13.85 -4.39 -21.28
N PHE A 398 12.74 -4.90 -21.81
CA PHE A 398 12.10 -6.14 -21.35
C PHE A 398 12.59 -7.38 -22.10
N ARG A 399 12.46 -8.55 -21.46
CA ARG A 399 12.74 -9.83 -22.09
C ARG A 399 11.64 -10.24 -23.05
N ASP A 400 10.37 -10.18 -22.60
CA ASP A 400 9.21 -10.45 -23.43
C ASP A 400 8.89 -9.23 -24.31
N PRO A 401 8.79 -9.38 -25.64
CA PRO A 401 8.54 -8.27 -26.56
C PRO A 401 7.17 -7.61 -26.37
N ASN A 402 6.22 -8.34 -25.74
CA ASN A 402 4.85 -7.86 -25.53
C ASN A 402 4.66 -7.09 -24.21
N THR A 403 5.66 -7.07 -23.32
CA THR A 403 5.52 -6.43 -22.00
C THR A 403 5.10 -4.97 -22.11
N CYS A 404 5.78 -4.18 -22.95
CA CYS A 404 5.41 -2.77 -23.15
C CYS A 404 3.98 -2.61 -23.71
N ARG A 405 3.55 -3.50 -24.61
CA ARG A 405 2.17 -3.46 -25.12
C ARG A 405 1.15 -3.83 -24.04
N ALA A 406 1.45 -4.81 -23.22
CA ALA A 406 0.60 -5.18 -22.09
C ALA A 406 0.50 -4.04 -21.05
N TRP A 407 1.59 -3.33 -20.79
CA TRP A 407 1.59 -2.19 -19.87
C TRP A 407 0.74 -1.04 -20.40
N GLU A 408 0.89 -0.68 -21.68
CA GLU A 408 0.08 0.32 -22.34
C GLU A 408 -1.42 -0.04 -22.26
N LEU A 409 -1.79 -1.22 -22.74
CA LEU A 409 -3.19 -1.65 -22.78
C LEU A 409 -3.87 -1.71 -21.41
N SER A 410 -3.12 -2.07 -20.38
CA SER A 410 -3.66 -2.29 -19.03
C SER A 410 -3.59 -1.06 -18.13
N PHE A 411 -2.66 -0.12 -18.39
CA PHE A 411 -2.33 0.90 -17.39
C PHE A 411 -2.20 2.33 -17.95
N PHE A 412 -2.06 2.52 -19.26
CA PHE A 412 -1.94 3.86 -19.85
C PHE A 412 -3.19 4.72 -19.61
N ASN A 413 -4.37 4.09 -19.58
CA ASN A 413 -5.64 4.77 -19.30
C ASN A 413 -5.68 5.50 -17.94
N ARG A 414 -4.74 5.19 -17.02
CA ARG A 414 -4.66 5.82 -15.70
C ARG A 414 -4.16 7.24 -15.70
N ILE A 415 -3.59 7.68 -16.82
CA ILE A 415 -3.16 9.08 -16.97
C ILE A 415 -4.18 9.91 -17.76
N THR A 416 -5.11 9.27 -18.49
CA THR A 416 -6.13 9.98 -19.27
C THR A 416 -7.27 10.48 -18.39
N ALA A 417 -7.94 11.53 -18.84
CA ALA A 417 -8.96 12.23 -18.06
C ALA A 417 -10.09 11.30 -17.56
N THR A 418 -10.55 10.36 -18.39
CA THR A 418 -11.71 9.51 -18.08
C THR A 418 -11.47 8.02 -18.27
N GLY A 419 -10.31 7.63 -18.78
CA GLY A 419 -10.03 6.23 -19.17
C GLY A 419 -10.02 5.23 -18.02
N SER A 420 -9.82 5.70 -16.79
CA SER A 420 -9.87 4.88 -15.58
C SER A 420 -11.09 5.15 -14.69
N CYS A 421 -12.12 5.83 -15.21
CA CYS A 421 -13.39 5.99 -14.48
C CYS A 421 -14.10 4.65 -14.32
N ASP A 422 -14.46 4.34 -13.07
CA ASP A 422 -15.22 3.14 -12.76
C ASP A 422 -16.61 3.17 -13.42
N PRO A 423 -17.18 2.02 -13.83
CA PRO A 423 -18.54 1.93 -14.35
C PRO A 423 -19.63 2.49 -13.41
N ALA A 424 -19.42 2.48 -12.10
CA ALA A 424 -20.34 3.09 -11.14
C ALA A 424 -20.49 4.60 -11.31
N ILE A 425 -19.53 5.27 -11.98
CA ILE A 425 -19.58 6.69 -12.29
C ILE A 425 -20.33 6.88 -13.62
N PRO A 426 -21.53 7.49 -13.62
CA PRO A 426 -22.30 7.68 -14.86
C PRO A 426 -21.52 8.51 -15.89
N VAL A 427 -21.59 8.13 -17.17
CA VAL A 427 -20.91 8.83 -18.28
C VAL A 427 -21.28 10.32 -18.31
N ALA A 428 -22.55 10.66 -18.04
CA ALA A 428 -23.03 12.05 -18.08
C ALA A 428 -22.37 13.00 -17.04
N VAL A 429 -21.72 12.46 -16.01
CA VAL A 429 -21.01 13.28 -15.01
C VAL A 429 -19.50 13.30 -15.23
N ARG A 430 -19.00 12.49 -16.17
CA ARG A 430 -17.55 12.44 -16.49
C ARG A 430 -17.17 13.68 -17.29
N TRP A 431 -15.92 14.03 -17.19
CA TRP A 431 -15.34 15.13 -17.96
C TRP A 431 -15.46 14.88 -19.47
N ASP A 432 -15.80 15.93 -20.18
CA ASP A 432 -15.76 16.02 -21.64
C ASP A 432 -15.43 17.47 -22.00
N ALA A 433 -14.50 17.64 -22.95
CA ALA A 433 -13.96 18.96 -23.27
C ALA A 433 -15.01 19.97 -23.79
N GLU A 434 -16.06 19.47 -24.46
CA GLU A 434 -17.09 20.30 -25.10
C GLU A 434 -18.38 20.37 -24.29
N THR A 435 -18.83 19.24 -23.74
CA THR A 435 -20.16 19.11 -23.13
C THR A 435 -20.15 19.15 -21.61
N ASN A 436 -19.01 18.80 -20.95
CA ASN A 436 -18.89 18.79 -19.50
C ASN A 436 -17.45 19.09 -19.01
N PRO A 437 -16.91 20.29 -19.26
CA PRO A 437 -15.52 20.64 -18.93
C PRO A 437 -15.21 20.62 -17.43
N ASP A 438 -16.22 20.72 -16.56
CA ASP A 438 -16.08 20.62 -15.11
C ASP A 438 -16.42 19.23 -14.56
N GLY A 439 -16.59 18.25 -15.43
CA GLY A 439 -16.95 16.87 -15.08
C GLY A 439 -15.87 16.13 -14.31
N VAL A 440 -16.24 14.96 -13.79
CA VAL A 440 -15.36 14.07 -13.02
C VAL A 440 -14.20 13.59 -13.88
N ARG A 441 -12.99 13.75 -13.37
CA ARG A 441 -11.74 13.25 -13.95
C ARG A 441 -11.18 12.14 -13.09
N CYS A 442 -10.79 11.03 -13.71
CA CYS A 442 -10.45 9.80 -13.03
C CYS A 442 -8.97 9.40 -13.16
N SER A 443 -8.11 10.28 -13.66
CA SER A 443 -6.67 9.95 -13.71
C SER A 443 -6.08 9.75 -12.30
N ALA A 444 -4.97 9.01 -12.20
CA ALA A 444 -4.29 8.79 -10.92
C ALA A 444 -3.88 10.11 -10.25
N ALA A 445 -3.46 11.12 -11.02
CA ALA A 445 -3.12 12.44 -10.49
C ALA A 445 -4.33 13.13 -9.84
N GLU A 446 -5.53 12.98 -10.39
CA GLU A 446 -6.76 13.57 -9.83
C GLU A 446 -7.10 13.05 -8.42
N GLN A 447 -6.61 11.84 -8.05
CA GLN A 447 -6.84 11.25 -6.75
C GLN A 447 -6.00 11.90 -5.63
N VAL A 448 -4.99 12.66 -5.99
CA VAL A 448 -4.11 13.42 -5.07
C VAL A 448 -4.16 14.92 -5.32
N ALA A 449 -5.32 15.41 -5.80
CA ALA A 449 -5.54 16.82 -6.09
C ALA A 449 -5.28 17.75 -4.90
N ASN A 450 -5.61 17.31 -3.68
CA ASN A 450 -5.37 18.06 -2.44
C ASN A 450 -3.87 18.28 -2.18
N GLN A 451 -3.01 17.40 -2.68
CA GLN A 451 -1.56 17.47 -2.52
C GLN A 451 -0.90 18.25 -3.67
N LEU A 452 -1.22 17.90 -4.91
CA LEU A 452 -0.56 18.51 -6.07
C LEU A 452 -1.13 19.87 -6.45
N GLY A 453 -2.41 20.12 -6.13
CA GLY A 453 -3.14 21.32 -6.54
C GLY A 453 -3.54 21.29 -8.02
N ARG A 454 -4.45 22.22 -8.40
CA ARG A 454 -4.97 22.32 -9.76
C ARG A 454 -4.36 23.48 -10.53
N ASP A 455 -4.23 23.35 -11.85
CA ASP A 455 -3.95 24.48 -12.73
C ASP A 455 -5.24 25.28 -12.92
N PRO A 456 -5.28 26.57 -12.54
CA PRO A 456 -6.49 27.40 -12.64
C PRO A 456 -6.94 27.64 -14.08
N ARG A 457 -6.08 27.42 -15.08
CA ARG A 457 -6.42 27.62 -16.49
C ARG A 457 -7.19 26.46 -17.09
N THR A 458 -6.86 25.24 -16.66
CA THR A 458 -7.43 24.00 -17.22
C THR A 458 -8.36 23.29 -16.24
N GLY A 459 -8.26 23.57 -14.94
CA GLY A 459 -8.96 22.86 -13.88
C GLY A 459 -8.41 21.46 -13.59
N PHE A 460 -7.47 20.96 -14.38
CA PHE A 460 -6.79 19.68 -14.15
C PHE A 460 -5.79 19.77 -13.01
N VAL A 461 -5.55 18.64 -12.35
CA VAL A 461 -4.44 18.52 -11.40
C VAL A 461 -3.12 18.71 -12.14
N ARG A 462 -2.21 19.47 -11.50
CA ARG A 462 -0.89 19.74 -12.06
C ARG A 462 -0.12 18.47 -12.30
N SER A 463 0.39 18.28 -13.52
CA SER A 463 1.09 17.06 -13.92
C SER A 463 2.50 16.99 -13.33
N VAL A 464 2.90 15.79 -12.88
CA VAL A 464 4.28 15.44 -12.50
C VAL A 464 4.96 14.56 -13.56
N LEU A 465 4.29 14.26 -14.66
CA LEU A 465 4.83 13.47 -15.75
C LEU A 465 5.77 14.34 -16.61
N ASP A 466 6.97 13.81 -16.84
CA ASP A 466 8.02 14.48 -17.62
C ASP A 466 8.83 13.47 -18.43
N ASN A 467 9.19 13.86 -19.65
CA ASN A 467 10.18 13.10 -20.44
C ASN A 467 11.16 14.01 -21.20
N VAL A 468 11.24 15.29 -20.82
CA VAL A 468 12.23 16.21 -21.37
C VAL A 468 13.64 15.74 -21.01
N GLY A 469 14.51 15.64 -22.01
CA GLY A 469 15.89 15.19 -21.83
C GLY A 469 16.08 13.69 -21.72
N VAL A 470 15.01 12.89 -21.60
CA VAL A 470 15.10 11.43 -21.55
C VAL A 470 15.60 10.89 -22.88
N GLN A 471 16.67 10.09 -22.84
CA GLN A 471 17.37 9.55 -24.01
C GLN A 471 16.91 8.12 -24.30
N TYR A 472 15.74 7.98 -24.93
CA TYR A 472 15.21 6.65 -25.28
C TYR A 472 16.17 5.89 -26.19
N GLY A 473 16.46 4.62 -25.84
CA GLY A 473 17.39 3.77 -26.57
C GLY A 473 18.88 4.01 -26.28
N LEU A 474 19.24 4.80 -25.24
CA LEU A 474 20.62 5.09 -24.88
C LEU A 474 21.48 3.81 -24.72
N ARG A 475 21.01 2.85 -23.94
CA ARG A 475 21.75 1.57 -23.76
C ARG A 475 21.84 0.74 -25.04
N ALA A 476 20.82 0.80 -25.89
CA ALA A 476 20.82 0.13 -27.19
C ALA A 476 21.86 0.76 -28.13
N LEU A 477 22.01 2.09 -28.12
CA LEU A 477 23.05 2.81 -28.85
C LEU A 477 24.45 2.46 -28.32
N GLN A 478 24.65 2.54 -27.00
CA GLN A 478 25.94 2.24 -26.35
C GLN A 478 26.42 0.81 -26.63
N ARG A 479 25.50 -0.13 -26.83
CA ARG A 479 25.80 -1.53 -27.20
C ARG A 479 25.93 -1.76 -28.71
N GLY A 480 25.75 -0.73 -29.53
CA GLY A 480 25.73 -0.85 -30.99
C GLY A 480 24.52 -1.63 -31.54
N THR A 481 23.46 -1.83 -30.74
CA THR A 481 22.24 -2.51 -31.19
C THR A 481 21.44 -1.64 -32.14
N ILE A 482 21.39 -0.32 -31.89
CA ILE A 482 20.83 0.66 -32.81
C ILE A 482 21.91 1.62 -33.30
N THR A 483 21.71 2.20 -34.46
CA THR A 483 22.62 3.17 -35.08
C THR A 483 22.39 4.58 -34.49
N PRO A 484 23.39 5.51 -34.64
CA PRO A 484 23.16 6.92 -34.32
C PRO A 484 21.97 7.55 -35.05
N ALA A 485 21.69 7.16 -36.29
CA ALA A 485 20.53 7.65 -37.06
C ALA A 485 19.20 7.17 -36.43
N GLN A 486 19.10 5.88 -36.09
CA GLN A 486 17.95 5.33 -35.40
C GLN A 486 17.76 5.99 -34.02
N PHE A 487 18.83 6.23 -33.26
CA PHE A 487 18.74 6.90 -31.97
C PHE A 487 18.22 8.34 -32.08
N ILE A 488 18.67 9.10 -33.06
CA ILE A 488 18.23 10.48 -33.33
C ILE A 488 16.75 10.46 -33.69
N GLU A 489 16.36 9.60 -34.62
CA GLU A 489 14.98 9.50 -35.10
C GLU A 489 14.01 9.11 -33.99
N LEU A 490 14.36 8.10 -33.17
CA LEU A 490 13.58 7.69 -32.01
C LEU A 490 13.35 8.89 -31.07
N ASN A 491 14.41 9.62 -30.73
CA ASN A 491 14.28 10.73 -29.77
C ASN A 491 13.64 11.98 -30.39
N ARG A 492 13.61 12.13 -31.69
CA ARG A 492 12.86 13.18 -32.40
C ARG A 492 11.35 12.88 -32.41
N GLY A 493 10.99 11.63 -32.71
CA GLY A 493 9.59 11.25 -32.95
C GLY A 493 8.86 10.66 -31.75
N ILE A 494 9.50 10.53 -30.57
CA ILE A 494 8.88 9.85 -29.41
C ILE A 494 7.70 10.59 -28.80
N GLY A 495 7.63 11.94 -28.95
CA GLY A 495 6.54 12.72 -28.38
C GLY A 495 6.44 12.72 -26.85
N GLY A 496 5.25 12.96 -26.36
CA GLY A 496 4.90 13.00 -24.93
C GLY A 496 3.39 12.85 -24.73
N VAL A 497 2.94 13.25 -23.54
CA VAL A 497 1.51 13.33 -23.21
C VAL A 497 1.17 14.74 -22.76
N ASP A 498 -0.04 15.20 -23.13
CA ASP A 498 -0.55 16.49 -22.66
C ASP A 498 -1.20 16.39 -21.26
N TYR A 499 -1.82 17.48 -20.80
CA TYR A 499 -2.47 17.55 -19.48
C TYR A 499 -3.73 16.69 -19.38
N THR A 500 -4.32 16.25 -20.49
CA THR A 500 -5.47 15.32 -20.53
C THR A 500 -5.02 13.85 -20.54
N GLY A 501 -3.72 13.60 -20.75
CA GLY A 501 -3.13 12.28 -20.88
C GLY A 501 -3.16 11.73 -22.32
N GLU A 502 -3.45 12.58 -23.33
CA GLU A 502 -3.41 12.19 -24.72
C GLU A 502 -2.00 12.32 -25.30
N LEU A 503 -1.68 11.44 -26.27
CA LEU A 503 -0.38 11.46 -26.97
C LEU A 503 -0.25 12.71 -27.85
N VAL A 504 0.90 13.38 -27.76
CA VAL A 504 1.25 14.58 -28.53
C VAL A 504 2.67 14.51 -29.08
N ASP A 505 2.98 15.32 -30.11
CA ASP A 505 4.31 15.35 -30.73
C ASP A 505 5.38 15.98 -29.80
N GLU A 506 4.98 16.87 -28.87
CA GLU A 506 5.85 17.54 -27.91
C GLU A 506 6.15 16.62 -26.73
N ARG A 507 7.35 16.80 -26.12
CA ARG A 507 7.71 16.13 -24.89
C ARG A 507 6.79 16.58 -23.73
N ALA A 508 6.41 15.66 -22.87
CA ALA A 508 5.68 15.96 -21.63
C ALA A 508 6.53 16.81 -20.69
N VAL A 509 5.94 17.89 -20.14
CA VAL A 509 6.62 18.82 -19.22
C VAL A 509 5.90 18.87 -17.89
N ALA A 510 6.55 18.41 -16.82
CA ALA A 510 6.00 18.46 -15.47
C ALA A 510 5.87 19.88 -14.95
N ASP A 511 4.82 20.16 -14.18
CA ASP A 511 4.65 21.41 -13.42
C ASP A 511 5.64 21.47 -12.25
N ARG A 512 6.46 22.53 -12.22
CA ARG A 512 7.54 22.67 -11.23
C ARG A 512 7.02 22.76 -9.79
N ALA A 513 5.85 23.37 -9.59
CA ALA A 513 5.25 23.48 -8.26
C ALA A 513 4.70 22.14 -7.80
N ALA A 514 4.11 21.36 -8.71
CA ALA A 514 3.65 20.00 -8.43
C ALA A 514 4.79 19.05 -8.05
N LEU A 515 5.93 19.13 -8.75
CA LEU A 515 7.12 18.34 -8.40
C LEU A 515 7.54 18.57 -6.95
N GLY A 516 7.71 19.84 -6.54
CA GLY A 516 8.08 20.15 -5.17
C GLY A 516 7.06 19.66 -4.13
N ARG A 517 5.76 19.72 -4.46
CA ARG A 517 4.68 19.21 -3.59
C ARG A 517 4.66 17.70 -3.53
N ALA A 518 4.91 17.01 -4.65
CA ALA A 518 4.98 15.54 -4.67
C ALA A 518 6.05 15.00 -3.72
N TYR A 519 7.25 15.58 -3.74
CA TYR A 519 8.31 15.21 -2.81
C TYR A 519 8.01 15.59 -1.37
N ALA A 520 7.47 16.79 -1.14
CA ALA A 520 7.08 17.24 0.20
C ALA A 520 6.04 16.36 0.86
N ALA A 521 5.08 15.86 0.07
CA ALA A 521 3.99 14.99 0.49
C ALA A 521 4.36 13.50 0.53
N ASP A 522 5.62 13.15 0.26
CA ASP A 522 6.11 11.75 0.14
C ASP A 522 5.34 10.91 -0.88
N LEU A 523 4.75 11.54 -1.92
CA LEU A 523 4.08 10.84 -3.02
C LEU A 523 5.08 10.09 -3.93
N VAL A 524 6.37 10.40 -3.81
CA VAL A 524 7.50 9.61 -4.26
C VAL A 524 8.15 9.04 -3.02
N ASN A 525 7.69 7.87 -2.62
CA ASN A 525 8.07 7.24 -1.35
C ASN A 525 9.58 7.33 -1.09
N SER A 526 9.95 7.99 -0.02
CA SER A 526 11.36 8.26 0.30
C SER A 526 12.09 7.04 0.88
N GLY A 527 11.37 6.16 1.55
CA GLY A 527 11.91 5.02 2.28
C GLY A 527 12.62 5.38 3.60
N GLY A 528 12.44 6.62 4.10
CA GLY A 528 13.24 7.16 5.20
C GLY A 528 12.48 7.73 6.39
N LEU A 529 11.17 7.90 6.29
CA LEU A 529 10.35 8.39 7.39
C LEU A 529 9.96 7.25 8.36
N GLY A 530 8.75 6.75 8.22
CA GLY A 530 8.21 5.67 9.05
C GLY A 530 8.84 4.31 8.75
N LEU A 531 9.32 4.08 7.53
CA LEU A 531 10.06 2.86 7.18
C LEU A 531 11.37 2.72 7.97
N ALA A 532 11.91 3.80 8.52
CA ALA A 532 13.01 3.74 9.50
C ALA A 532 12.64 2.99 10.79
N GLN A 533 11.36 2.79 11.07
CA GLN A 533 10.83 2.12 12.26
C GLN A 533 9.85 0.98 11.95
N THR A 534 9.81 0.49 10.70
CA THR A 534 8.89 -0.56 10.25
C THR A 534 9.67 -1.70 9.60
N PRO A 535 9.59 -2.94 10.10
CA PRO A 535 10.16 -4.12 9.44
C PRO A 535 9.36 -4.48 8.20
N VAL A 536 10.07 -4.90 7.14
CA VAL A 536 9.53 -5.22 5.82
C VAL A 536 9.99 -6.61 5.38
N ILE A 537 9.07 -7.48 4.97
CA ILE A 537 9.41 -8.70 4.21
C ILE A 537 8.70 -8.59 2.86
N ASP A 538 9.44 -8.23 1.82
CA ASP A 538 8.94 -8.08 0.46
C ASP A 538 8.83 -9.45 -0.23
N LEU A 539 7.62 -9.85 -0.57
CA LEU A 539 7.27 -11.11 -1.19
C LEU A 539 7.26 -10.98 -2.72
N ARG A 540 8.40 -11.25 -3.35
CA ARG A 540 8.55 -11.10 -4.80
C ARG A 540 8.18 -12.39 -5.55
N ASN A 541 6.91 -12.52 -5.94
CA ASN A 541 6.50 -13.53 -6.91
C ASN A 541 7.02 -13.11 -8.30
N TYR A 542 7.95 -13.89 -8.86
CA TYR A 542 8.63 -13.59 -10.11
C TYR A 542 7.68 -13.65 -11.32
N ARG A 543 7.59 -12.56 -12.09
CA ARG A 543 6.71 -12.39 -13.25
C ARG A 543 7.42 -11.99 -14.53
N ASP A 544 8.72 -11.71 -14.51
CA ASP A 544 9.50 -11.17 -15.64
C ASP A 544 9.60 -12.11 -16.84
N ALA A 545 9.18 -13.35 -16.71
CA ALA A 545 9.14 -14.32 -17.81
C ALA A 545 8.04 -14.04 -18.84
N GLY A 546 6.99 -13.30 -18.45
CA GLY A 546 5.84 -12.98 -19.26
C GLY A 546 5.56 -11.47 -19.38
N PRO A 547 4.52 -11.07 -20.13
CA PRO A 547 4.17 -9.67 -20.32
C PRO A 547 3.39 -9.09 -19.14
N ASP A 548 4.00 -9.09 -17.94
CA ASP A 548 3.39 -8.65 -16.69
C ASP A 548 4.00 -7.31 -16.22
N ILE A 549 3.22 -6.46 -15.54
CA ILE A 549 3.71 -5.21 -14.96
C ILE A 549 4.50 -5.45 -13.67
N HIS A 550 4.31 -6.58 -13.00
CA HIS A 550 4.92 -6.90 -11.72
C HIS A 550 6.35 -7.41 -11.86
N THR A 551 7.15 -6.69 -12.62
CA THR A 551 8.57 -7.02 -12.83
C THR A 551 9.39 -6.88 -11.55
N ALA A 552 10.46 -7.67 -11.41
CA ALA A 552 11.15 -7.85 -10.14
C ALA A 552 11.95 -6.60 -9.71
N GLU A 553 12.36 -5.75 -10.63
CA GLU A 553 13.14 -4.53 -10.32
C GLU A 553 12.46 -3.60 -9.33
N TRP A 554 11.12 -3.61 -9.23
CA TRP A 554 10.38 -2.72 -8.33
C TRP A 554 10.70 -2.94 -6.84
N SER A 555 10.90 -4.18 -6.38
CA SER A 555 11.36 -4.46 -5.02
C SER A 555 12.75 -3.87 -4.76
N TYR A 556 13.60 -3.87 -5.79
CA TYR A 556 14.95 -3.31 -5.70
C TYR A 556 14.98 -1.79 -5.82
N VAL A 557 13.97 -1.18 -6.45
CA VAL A 557 13.76 0.27 -6.40
C VAL A 557 13.59 0.71 -4.95
N MET A 558 12.67 0.09 -4.19
CA MET A 558 12.49 0.37 -2.77
C MET A 558 13.74 0.08 -1.96
N ARG A 559 14.40 -1.06 -2.20
CA ARG A 559 15.69 -1.37 -1.55
C ARG A 559 16.72 -0.26 -1.77
N GLN A 560 16.84 0.25 -3.00
CA GLN A 560 17.79 1.30 -3.30
C GLN A 560 17.48 2.62 -2.60
N ARG A 561 16.20 2.97 -2.45
CA ARG A 561 15.76 4.13 -1.66
C ARG A 561 16.09 3.93 -0.18
N MET A 562 15.76 2.78 0.38
CA MET A 562 16.09 2.45 1.78
C MET A 562 17.62 2.41 2.03
N ILE A 563 18.44 2.00 1.06
CA ILE A 563 19.91 2.13 1.14
C ILE A 563 20.32 3.59 1.28
N ARG A 564 19.79 4.48 0.44
CA ARG A 564 20.09 5.92 0.49
C ARG A 564 19.71 6.56 1.83
N GLN A 565 18.65 6.08 2.46
CA GLN A 565 18.19 6.56 3.75
C GLN A 565 18.82 5.85 4.97
N GLY A 566 19.63 4.82 4.73
CA GLY A 566 20.23 4.02 5.81
C GLY A 566 19.24 3.08 6.54
N THR A 567 18.09 2.82 5.94
CA THR A 567 16.99 2.01 6.53
C THR A 567 16.91 0.59 5.97
N VAL A 568 17.77 0.23 5.02
CA VAL A 568 17.77 -1.09 4.34
C VAL A 568 17.86 -2.28 5.29
N GLY A 569 18.43 -2.09 6.48
CA GLY A 569 18.45 -3.09 7.55
C GLY A 569 17.08 -3.58 7.99
N ASN A 570 16.02 -2.83 7.69
CA ASN A 570 14.63 -3.16 8.01
C ASN A 570 13.95 -4.01 6.92
N GLN A 571 14.57 -4.22 5.76
CA GLN A 571 13.99 -4.95 4.63
C GLN A 571 14.63 -6.31 4.41
N VAL A 572 13.79 -7.29 4.08
CA VAL A 572 14.14 -8.60 3.54
C VAL A 572 13.35 -8.81 2.25
N ILE A 573 13.96 -9.35 1.20
CA ILE A 573 13.29 -9.77 -0.05
C ILE A 573 13.30 -11.28 -0.14
N LEU A 574 12.13 -11.86 -0.42
CA LEU A 574 11.94 -13.28 -0.67
C LEU A 574 11.39 -13.47 -2.09
N GLU A 575 12.21 -14.01 -2.99
CA GLU A 575 11.81 -14.29 -4.38
C GLU A 575 11.28 -15.70 -4.53
N PHE A 576 10.22 -15.88 -5.32
CA PHE A 576 9.62 -17.21 -5.56
C PHE A 576 8.79 -17.24 -6.85
N GLY A 577 8.64 -18.44 -7.42
CA GLY A 577 7.69 -18.72 -8.47
C GLY A 577 6.31 -19.12 -7.92
N SER A 578 5.31 -19.23 -8.79
CA SER A 578 3.92 -19.51 -8.40
C SER A 578 3.75 -20.77 -7.56
N ASN A 579 4.55 -21.82 -7.81
CA ASN A 579 4.48 -23.09 -7.08
C ASN A 579 4.94 -23.01 -5.62
N SER A 580 5.65 -21.96 -5.23
CA SER A 580 6.20 -21.78 -3.87
C SER A 580 5.48 -20.66 -3.10
N ASN A 581 4.37 -20.11 -3.63
CA ASN A 581 3.66 -18.98 -3.05
C ASN A 581 3.17 -19.27 -1.63
N GLU A 582 2.55 -20.41 -1.40
CA GLU A 582 2.03 -20.79 -0.07
C GLU A 582 3.16 -20.93 0.95
N ALA A 583 4.25 -21.59 0.60
CA ALA A 583 5.41 -21.77 1.47
C ALA A 583 6.06 -20.42 1.83
N ALA A 584 6.23 -19.53 0.84
CA ALA A 584 6.79 -18.21 1.04
C ALA A 584 5.88 -17.33 1.90
N SER A 585 4.58 -17.33 1.64
CA SER A 585 3.57 -16.53 2.37
C SER A 585 3.45 -16.98 3.83
N THR A 586 3.39 -18.30 4.07
CA THR A 586 3.34 -18.88 5.41
C THR A 586 4.59 -18.51 6.21
N TYR A 587 5.78 -18.74 5.63
CA TYR A 587 7.03 -18.39 6.28
C TYR A 587 7.14 -16.89 6.59
N ALA A 588 6.75 -16.02 5.66
CA ALA A 588 6.84 -14.57 5.85
C ALA A 588 5.92 -14.07 6.96
N LEU A 589 4.68 -14.58 7.02
CA LEU A 589 3.74 -14.21 8.09
C LEU A 589 4.28 -14.63 9.47
N ASP A 590 4.72 -15.89 9.61
CA ASP A 590 5.24 -16.41 10.87
C ASP A 590 6.55 -15.70 11.29
N ALA A 591 7.42 -15.37 10.32
CA ALA A 591 8.64 -14.62 10.57
C ALA A 591 8.38 -13.15 10.97
N MET A 592 7.41 -12.49 10.34
CA MET A 592 7.01 -11.12 10.70
C MET A 592 6.41 -11.08 12.10
N ASP A 593 5.53 -12.02 12.42
CA ASP A 593 4.94 -12.15 13.75
C ASP A 593 6.00 -12.32 14.85
N GLN A 594 6.97 -13.20 14.59
CA GLN A 594 8.10 -13.40 15.51
C GLN A 594 8.96 -12.13 15.61
N TRP A 595 9.21 -11.44 14.49
CA TRP A 595 10.02 -10.22 14.48
C TRP A 595 9.38 -9.11 15.31
N LEU A 596 8.10 -8.84 15.09
CA LEU A 596 7.34 -7.84 15.86
C LEU A 596 7.25 -8.21 17.36
N THR A 597 7.10 -9.51 17.66
CA THR A 597 7.10 -10.01 19.04
C THR A 597 8.45 -9.76 19.73
N ASN A 598 9.55 -10.03 19.03
CA ASN A 598 10.90 -9.80 19.56
C ASN A 598 11.16 -8.29 19.77
N ILE A 599 10.74 -7.43 18.82
CA ILE A 599 10.87 -5.98 18.93
C ILE A 599 10.09 -5.45 20.14
N ALA A 600 8.86 -5.93 20.34
CA ALA A 600 8.01 -5.52 21.45
C ALA A 600 8.55 -5.97 22.83
N ALA A 601 9.32 -7.05 22.86
CA ALA A 601 9.97 -7.55 24.09
C ALA A 601 11.30 -6.86 24.40
N ASP A 602 11.80 -6.02 23.51
CA ASP A 602 13.11 -5.36 23.65
C ASP A 602 13.01 -4.02 24.36
N ASP A 603 13.29 -4.02 25.66
CA ASP A 603 13.38 -2.82 26.50
C ASP A 603 14.78 -2.15 26.48
N GLY A 604 15.72 -2.68 25.68
CA GLY A 604 17.09 -2.17 25.58
C GLY A 604 17.16 -0.79 24.90
N PRO A 605 18.29 -0.09 25.03
CA PRO A 605 18.50 1.21 24.42
C PRO A 605 18.64 1.10 22.90
N GLY A 606 18.49 2.23 22.22
CA GLY A 606 18.63 2.39 20.78
C GLY A 606 17.37 2.95 20.12
N THR A 607 17.51 3.34 18.87
CA THR A 607 16.40 3.82 18.02
C THR A 607 15.46 2.66 17.68
N PRO A 608 14.24 2.92 17.20
CA PRO A 608 13.38 1.86 16.66
C PRO A 608 14.07 1.04 15.57
N GLY A 609 14.83 1.67 14.66
CA GLY A 609 15.60 0.98 13.61
C GLY A 609 16.65 0.02 14.20
N ASP A 610 17.39 0.44 15.24
CA ASP A 610 18.35 -0.45 15.92
C ASP A 610 17.66 -1.67 16.50
N LYS A 611 16.46 -1.48 17.07
CA LYS A 611 15.66 -2.59 17.62
C LYS A 611 15.19 -3.55 16.55
N ILE A 612 14.75 -3.03 15.38
CA ILE A 612 14.36 -3.86 14.25
C ILE A 612 15.52 -4.74 13.80
N VAL A 613 16.67 -4.15 13.57
CA VAL A 613 17.85 -4.89 13.07
C VAL A 613 18.31 -5.97 14.06
N ARG A 614 18.46 -5.64 15.35
CA ARG A 614 18.98 -6.62 16.34
C ARG A 614 17.98 -7.71 16.75
N ASN A 615 16.67 -7.45 16.55
CA ASN A 615 15.59 -8.40 16.89
C ASN A 615 15.08 -9.21 15.71
N ARG A 616 15.73 -9.09 14.54
CA ARG A 616 15.39 -9.92 13.37
C ARG A 616 15.51 -11.40 13.75
N PRO A 617 14.48 -12.22 13.45
CA PRO A 617 14.52 -13.67 13.73
C PRO A 617 15.75 -14.34 13.13
N ARG A 618 16.35 -15.25 13.87
CA ARG A 618 17.46 -16.05 13.34
C ARG A 618 17.00 -16.84 12.13
N GLY A 619 17.71 -16.72 11.03
CA GLY A 619 17.35 -17.38 9.78
C GLY A 619 16.48 -16.53 8.84
N LEU A 620 15.92 -15.41 9.28
CA LEU A 620 15.29 -14.44 8.38
C LEU A 620 16.37 -13.60 7.70
N GLY A 621 16.35 -13.56 6.39
CA GLY A 621 17.23 -12.82 5.51
C GLY A 621 16.77 -13.02 4.08
N ASP A 622 17.40 -12.34 3.15
CA ASP A 622 17.11 -12.47 1.74
C ASP A 622 17.24 -13.89 1.22
N GLY A 623 16.62 -14.17 0.10
CA GLY A 623 16.76 -15.43 -0.60
C GLY A 623 15.61 -15.75 -1.52
N CYS A 624 15.62 -16.96 -2.05
CA CYS A 624 14.59 -17.40 -2.97
C CYS A 624 14.09 -18.81 -2.67
N TYR A 625 12.97 -19.18 -3.30
CA TYR A 625 12.37 -20.51 -3.18
C TYR A 625 12.48 -21.28 -4.48
N LEU A 626 12.87 -22.53 -4.38
CA LEU A 626 12.75 -23.50 -5.46
C LEU A 626 11.28 -23.91 -5.65
N ALA A 627 10.96 -24.51 -6.80
CA ALA A 627 9.61 -24.97 -7.12
C ALA A 627 9.06 -26.03 -6.13
N ASN A 628 9.95 -26.75 -5.40
CA ASN A 628 9.58 -27.70 -4.37
C ASN A 628 9.39 -27.09 -2.96
N GLY A 629 9.39 -25.76 -2.85
CA GLY A 629 9.23 -25.03 -1.59
C GLY A 629 10.51 -24.91 -0.74
N ARG A 630 11.65 -25.50 -1.17
CA ARG A 630 12.92 -25.35 -0.45
C ARG A 630 13.48 -23.95 -0.64
N ARG A 631 13.81 -23.29 0.48
CA ARG A 631 14.39 -21.94 0.48
C ARG A 631 15.91 -21.97 0.34
N ILE A 632 16.43 -21.08 -0.49
CA ILE A 632 17.85 -20.72 -0.59
C ILE A 632 18.02 -19.40 0.16
N ARG A 633 19.04 -19.30 1.00
CA ARG A 633 19.42 -18.05 1.67
C ARG A 633 20.59 -17.45 0.93
N GLU A 634 20.39 -16.27 0.36
CA GLU A 634 21.37 -15.57 -0.44
C GLU A 634 21.07 -14.07 -0.37
N GLU A 635 22.08 -13.23 -0.22
CA GLU A 635 21.91 -11.79 -0.28
C GLU A 635 21.53 -11.37 -1.71
N LEU A 636 20.42 -10.65 -1.83
CA LEU A 636 19.85 -10.25 -3.10
C LEU A 636 20.20 -8.81 -3.45
N SER A 637 20.58 -8.60 -4.70
CA SER A 637 20.78 -7.26 -5.26
C SER A 637 20.39 -7.22 -6.75
N TYR A 638 20.02 -6.05 -7.24
CA TYR A 638 19.53 -5.85 -8.62
C TYR A 638 20.46 -6.43 -9.72
N ARG A 639 21.76 -6.44 -9.49
CA ARG A 639 22.77 -7.02 -10.41
C ARG A 639 23.60 -8.08 -9.71
N GLY A 640 23.02 -8.76 -8.75
CA GLY A 640 23.66 -9.84 -8.02
C GLY A 640 24.01 -11.02 -8.93
N SER A 641 24.90 -11.83 -8.45
CA SER A 641 25.22 -13.14 -9.02
C SER A 641 24.97 -14.21 -7.96
N GLY A 642 24.61 -15.40 -8.38
CA GLY A 642 24.33 -16.52 -7.49
C GLY A 642 23.14 -17.34 -7.95
N GLN A 643 22.68 -18.25 -7.13
CA GLN A 643 21.64 -19.19 -7.50
C GLN A 643 20.27 -18.52 -7.66
N CYS A 644 19.91 -17.55 -6.80
CA CYS A 644 18.64 -16.84 -6.89
C CYS A 644 18.56 -15.96 -8.15
N PRO A 645 19.54 -15.11 -8.51
CA PRO A 645 19.53 -14.36 -9.76
C PRO A 645 19.57 -15.23 -11.03
N GLU A 646 20.12 -16.43 -10.96
CA GLU A 646 20.05 -17.40 -12.08
C GLU A 646 18.63 -17.94 -12.27
N LEU A 647 17.91 -18.24 -11.19
CA LEU A 647 16.53 -18.72 -11.22
C LEU A 647 15.53 -17.60 -11.57
N TYR A 648 15.76 -16.41 -11.06
CA TYR A 648 14.89 -15.25 -11.15
C TYR A 648 15.65 -14.02 -11.68
N PRO A 649 16.07 -14.04 -12.95
CA PRO A 649 16.87 -12.96 -13.53
C PRO A 649 16.05 -11.67 -13.63
N ILE A 650 16.54 -10.61 -12.98
CA ILE A 650 15.87 -9.31 -12.95
C ILE A 650 16.19 -8.57 -14.25
N LEU A 651 15.16 -8.03 -14.86
CA LEU A 651 15.22 -7.31 -16.12
C LEU A 651 15.20 -5.80 -15.89
N SER A 652 15.01 -5.05 -16.95
CA SER A 652 14.99 -3.60 -16.98
C SER A 652 13.64 -3.11 -17.53
N ASN A 653 13.48 -1.81 -17.66
CA ASN A 653 12.34 -1.14 -18.27
C ASN A 653 12.83 0.06 -19.12
N PRO A 654 11.93 0.75 -19.86
CA PRO A 654 12.34 1.84 -20.76
C PRO A 654 13.18 2.93 -20.10
N ARG A 655 12.84 3.37 -18.90
CA ARG A 655 13.57 4.43 -18.18
C ARG A 655 14.96 3.97 -17.72
N LEU A 656 15.07 2.77 -17.20
CA LEU A 656 16.36 2.22 -16.77
C LEU A 656 17.33 2.02 -17.94
N VAL A 657 16.83 1.61 -19.12
CA VAL A 657 17.67 1.51 -20.33
C VAL A 657 17.91 2.86 -21.00
N ALA A 658 17.12 3.89 -20.68
CA ALA A 658 17.39 5.28 -21.05
C ALA A 658 18.41 5.97 -20.13
N GLY A 659 18.89 5.28 -19.07
CA GLY A 659 19.95 5.78 -18.19
C GLY A 659 19.51 6.20 -16.80
N GLU A 660 18.23 6.12 -16.48
CA GLU A 660 17.74 6.47 -15.15
C GLU A 660 18.32 5.55 -14.05
N PRO A 661 18.69 6.08 -12.87
CA PRO A 661 19.14 5.27 -11.73
C PRO A 661 18.03 4.34 -11.21
N LEU A 662 18.43 3.21 -10.62
CA LEU A 662 17.48 2.23 -10.08
C LEU A 662 16.51 2.79 -9.04
N ALA A 663 16.94 3.75 -8.22
CA ALA A 663 16.05 4.35 -7.22
C ALA A 663 14.80 5.03 -7.81
N ARG A 664 14.87 5.46 -9.08
CA ARG A 664 13.73 6.01 -9.82
C ARG A 664 12.91 7.03 -9.03
N ASN A 665 13.60 7.88 -8.29
CA ASN A 665 12.99 8.96 -7.52
C ASN A 665 12.99 10.30 -8.28
N ALA A 666 13.52 10.34 -9.52
CA ALA A 666 13.53 11.53 -10.34
C ALA A 666 12.27 11.62 -11.21
N LEU A 667 11.27 12.37 -10.77
CA LEU A 667 10.09 12.69 -11.60
C LEU A 667 10.47 13.54 -12.81
N LYS A 668 11.44 14.46 -12.64
CA LYS A 668 12.04 15.28 -13.70
C LYS A 668 13.53 15.42 -13.45
N CYS A 669 14.34 15.00 -14.42
CA CYS A 669 15.79 15.16 -14.32
C CYS A 669 16.25 16.64 -14.45
N GLN A 670 17.39 16.99 -13.87
CA GLN A 670 18.16 18.15 -14.29
C GLN A 670 18.75 17.90 -15.69
N LEU A 671 19.02 18.95 -16.44
CA LEU A 671 19.54 18.84 -17.80
C LEU A 671 20.99 19.28 -17.86
N ALA A 672 21.79 18.53 -18.62
CA ALA A 672 23.18 18.87 -18.96
C ALA A 672 23.38 18.93 -20.47
N PRO A 673 24.37 19.68 -20.95
CA PRO A 673 24.77 19.67 -22.36
C PRO A 673 25.10 18.24 -22.83
N ILE A 674 24.82 17.95 -24.09
CA ILE A 674 25.13 16.64 -24.69
C ILE A 674 26.65 16.41 -24.70
N ASP A 675 27.12 15.37 -24.00
CA ASP A 675 28.45 14.87 -24.06
C ASP A 675 28.55 13.65 -25.00
N PHE A 676 29.06 13.88 -26.22
CA PHE A 676 29.17 12.84 -27.23
C PHE A 676 30.16 11.72 -26.87
N SER A 677 31.03 11.91 -25.88
CA SER A 677 31.98 10.87 -25.43
C SER A 677 31.31 9.73 -24.69
N THR A 678 30.12 9.96 -24.12
CA THR A 678 29.40 9.01 -23.28
C THR A 678 28.59 7.98 -24.07
N TYR A 679 28.36 8.22 -25.37
CA TYR A 679 27.47 7.35 -26.17
C TYR A 679 28.12 6.05 -26.65
N GLY A 680 29.44 5.93 -26.62
CA GLY A 680 30.14 4.76 -27.17
C GLY A 680 29.97 4.57 -28.69
N ALA A 681 29.40 5.56 -29.38
CA ALA A 681 29.14 5.55 -30.82
C ALA A 681 29.71 6.81 -31.51
N THR A 682 30.09 6.71 -32.77
CA THR A 682 30.59 7.84 -33.54
C THR A 682 29.46 8.55 -34.29
N PHE A 683 29.30 9.84 -34.00
CA PHE A 683 28.36 10.72 -34.71
C PHE A 683 29.08 11.58 -35.73
N SER A 684 28.56 11.67 -36.95
CA SER A 684 29.00 12.64 -37.93
C SER A 684 28.71 14.07 -37.46
N ARG A 685 29.30 15.08 -38.09
CA ARG A 685 29.04 16.49 -37.77
C ARG A 685 27.55 16.85 -37.94
N ALA A 686 26.89 16.34 -38.99
CA ALA A 686 25.48 16.55 -39.23
C ALA A 686 24.62 15.91 -38.12
N GLN A 687 24.87 14.67 -37.76
CA GLN A 687 24.18 13.96 -36.70
C GLN A 687 24.35 14.64 -35.33
N ARG A 688 25.52 15.21 -35.04
CA ARG A 688 25.72 15.99 -33.80
C ARG A 688 24.88 17.27 -33.76
N ALA A 689 24.76 17.96 -34.91
CA ALA A 689 23.90 19.14 -35.03
C ALA A 689 22.41 18.75 -34.86
N GLU A 690 22.03 17.66 -35.49
CA GLU A 690 20.67 17.13 -35.43
C GLU A 690 20.27 16.67 -34.01
N LEU A 691 21.12 15.93 -33.32
CA LEU A 691 20.87 15.52 -31.94
C LEU A 691 20.74 16.72 -30.98
N ARG A 692 21.54 17.79 -31.19
CA ARG A 692 21.36 19.04 -30.43
C ARG A 692 20.02 19.73 -30.73
N SER A 693 19.47 19.58 -31.92
CA SER A 693 18.13 20.13 -32.21
C SER A 693 17.01 19.30 -31.61
N VAL A 694 17.23 17.99 -31.38
CA VAL A 694 16.31 17.10 -30.67
C VAL A 694 16.28 17.41 -29.18
N PHE A 695 17.42 17.78 -28.60
CA PHE A 695 17.57 18.13 -27.19
C PHE A 695 18.12 19.57 -27.04
N PRO A 696 17.30 20.59 -27.35
CA PRO A 696 17.76 21.98 -27.33
C PRO A 696 18.22 22.46 -25.96
N ASP A 697 17.58 21.97 -24.90
CA ASP A 697 17.88 22.31 -23.50
C ASP A 697 18.87 21.32 -22.85
N GLY A 698 19.29 20.27 -23.56
CA GLY A 698 20.17 19.22 -23.08
C GLY A 698 19.48 17.90 -22.77
N VAL A 699 20.23 17.00 -22.16
CA VAL A 699 19.83 15.63 -21.81
C VAL A 699 19.84 15.44 -20.30
N CYS A 700 19.13 14.42 -19.80
CA CYS A 700 19.06 14.12 -18.37
C CYS A 700 20.46 13.93 -17.76
N ASP A 701 20.75 14.70 -16.72
CA ASP A 701 21.85 14.50 -15.79
C ASP A 701 21.34 13.80 -14.52
N HIS A 702 21.58 12.52 -14.44
CA HIS A 702 21.17 11.71 -13.30
C HIS A 702 22.19 11.71 -12.14
N SER A 703 23.27 12.49 -12.24
CA SER A 703 24.18 12.75 -11.11
C SER A 703 23.66 13.83 -10.17
N GLU A 704 22.74 14.66 -10.66
CA GLU A 704 22.08 15.71 -9.90
C GLU A 704 20.73 15.24 -9.32
N PRO A 705 20.27 15.83 -8.20
CA PRO A 705 18.92 15.59 -7.68
C PRO A 705 17.85 15.96 -8.70
N SER A 706 16.66 15.37 -8.60
CA SER A 706 15.50 15.72 -9.42
C SER A 706 15.13 17.20 -9.27
N VAL A 707 14.53 17.77 -10.32
CA VAL A 707 13.98 19.12 -10.24
C VAL A 707 12.91 19.18 -9.16
N GLY A 708 13.08 20.07 -8.19
CA GLY A 708 12.15 20.22 -7.07
C GLY A 708 12.26 19.15 -5.98
N GLU A 709 13.22 18.22 -6.10
CA GLU A 709 13.47 17.22 -5.06
C GLU A 709 13.85 17.90 -3.75
N ARG A 710 13.19 17.48 -2.70
CA ARG A 710 13.40 17.93 -1.33
C ARG A 710 12.98 16.84 -0.36
N PRO A 711 13.49 16.83 0.87
CA PRO A 711 12.99 15.94 1.90
C PRO A 711 11.48 16.10 2.09
N PRO A 712 10.74 15.02 2.40
CA PRO A 712 9.36 15.10 2.83
C PRO A 712 9.21 16.07 4.04
N GLU A 713 8.08 16.74 4.15
CA GLU A 713 7.81 17.67 5.27
C GLU A 713 7.67 16.94 6.62
N GLY A 714 7.62 15.62 6.60
CA GLY A 714 7.55 14.73 7.75
C GLY A 714 6.41 13.73 7.64
N ALA A 715 6.25 12.93 8.68
CA ALA A 715 5.14 11.98 8.76
C ALA A 715 3.88 12.65 9.35
N TRP A 716 2.70 12.10 8.98
CA TRP A 716 1.40 12.57 9.46
C TRP A 716 1.06 14.00 9.01
N ILE A 717 1.33 14.31 7.76
CA ILE A 717 0.89 15.58 7.16
C ILE A 717 -0.65 15.61 7.15
N ASP A 718 -1.19 16.77 7.50
CA ASP A 718 -2.61 17.05 7.60
C ASP A 718 -3.00 18.02 6.48
N TYR A 719 -3.94 17.62 5.63
CA TYR A 719 -4.44 18.38 4.50
C TYR A 719 -5.85 18.94 4.75
N SER A 720 -6.36 18.85 6.00
CA SER A 720 -7.73 19.29 6.33
C SER A 720 -7.94 20.79 6.19
N ASP A 721 -6.87 21.57 6.30
CA ASP A 721 -6.89 23.04 6.20
C ASP A 721 -6.58 23.58 4.79
N GLY A 722 -6.56 22.71 3.74
CA GLY A 722 -6.16 23.01 2.36
C GLY A 722 -7.08 23.92 1.55
#